data_d9fcbf3e87f06b6fb5ec8d7883c856ce
#
_entry.id   d9fcbf3e87f06b6fb5ec8d7883c856ce
#
_cell.length_a   1.000
_cell.length_b   1.000
_cell.length_c   1.000
_cell.angle_alpha   90.00
_cell.angle_beta   90.00
_cell.angle_gamma   90.00
#
_symmetry.space_group_name_H-M   'P 1'
#
loop_
_entity.id
_entity.type
_entity.pdbx_description
1 polymer ?
#
loop_
_entity_poly.entity_id
_entity_poly.type
_entity_poly.pdbx_seq_one_letter_code
_entity_poly.pdbx_strand_id
1 'polypeptide(L)'
;LGLDSSHLAYVIYTSGSTGTPKGVMVEHRQLSNLVTWHIDRFELRAGSRVPATASLAFDASVWELWPVLCAGASLLLPPPGLSSDAAALLNWWRHQSMDCAFLVTPLALLAMQSELPPGLKSLLIGGDRVTLLPSGLPPSLRIVNNYGPTETTVVATSGEIEPSAGDTVYPIGKPIANTRIYLLDENQALVPLGAVGELYIGGAGVARGYLNRPDLTAQRFLADPFARAEGDAEARMYRTGDLARYQPDGNIVFLGRNDEQVKVRGFRVEPGEIEAQLATHEAVREALVIARQDSASNARLLAYVSLQDAAPRAELVRGLREHLAARLPEYMVPAAFVVLDALPLTPNGKVDRRALPEPDDEAFAQAQYEAPQGETEQTIAALWAELLGVERVGRHDNFFALGGHSLLATRMLARLRESFGHDVSIRTLFEAPTVSQLAPRVHTAVQSDALAMLLPIQTLGSKPPLFCIHPAGGFSWPYAGLAHHLPDRPLYGLQARALAEADEQVDSIEEMALDYVRQIRGVQPSGPYHLLGWSLGCHIAHAIATQLQLAGESLALLAMLDGYPMAEIEAISSPTEAEVMGVLMQAFSDSQQPTTAEPLTIATLKAHLARSNPMFQTISEPTFASIVRQFQIAPALAGMFAPEIFHGDVLFLRAVLSQADAYPQREVSAWQPYVQGRIETHDVECLHETMMSAQALARIGPIVAAALERGGNYGGDLPGSLVAESGALP
;
A
#
# COMPACT_ATOMS: atom_id res chain seq x y z
N LEU A 1 4.92 -36.00 -13.12
CA LEU A 1 4.16 -34.87 -13.57
C LEU A 1 4.52 -34.67 -15.02
N GLY A 2 3.62 -34.92 -15.98
CA GLY A 2 3.90 -34.83 -17.42
C GLY A 2 3.88 -33.40 -17.95
N LEU A 3 4.55 -32.46 -17.24
CA LEU A 3 4.73 -31.08 -17.68
C LEU A 3 5.84 -30.99 -18.74
N ASP A 4 5.58 -30.28 -19.82
CA ASP A 4 6.55 -29.94 -20.84
C ASP A 4 6.52 -28.42 -21.13
N SER A 5 7.42 -27.98 -22.00
CA SER A 5 7.61 -26.56 -22.30
C SER A 5 6.41 -25.89 -23.00
N SER A 6 5.48 -26.67 -23.54
CA SER A 6 4.26 -26.20 -24.22
C SER A 6 3.06 -26.02 -23.28
N HIS A 7 3.16 -26.49 -22.02
CA HIS A 7 2.09 -26.24 -21.05
C HIS A 7 2.06 -24.76 -20.64
N LEU A 8 0.87 -24.29 -20.19
CA LEU A 8 0.70 -22.91 -19.74
C LEU A 8 1.46 -22.69 -18.43
N ALA A 9 2.28 -21.65 -18.41
CA ALA A 9 2.91 -21.13 -17.21
C ALA A 9 1.94 -20.22 -16.45
N TYR A 10 1.24 -19.35 -17.18
CA TYR A 10 0.25 -18.43 -16.60
C TYR A 10 -0.77 -17.92 -17.62
N VAL A 11 -1.85 -17.35 -17.11
CA VAL A 11 -2.85 -16.58 -17.87
C VAL A 11 -3.03 -15.24 -17.17
N ILE A 12 -2.80 -14.13 -17.87
CA ILE A 12 -3.03 -12.77 -17.36
C ILE A 12 -4.07 -12.09 -18.22
N TYR A 13 -5.05 -11.47 -17.56
CA TYR A 13 -6.11 -10.73 -18.24
C TYR A 13 -5.67 -9.30 -18.52
N THR A 14 -5.94 -8.85 -19.75
CA THR A 14 -5.74 -7.46 -20.19
C THR A 14 -7.06 -6.89 -20.68
N SER A 15 -7.18 -5.56 -20.70
CA SER A 15 -8.35 -4.87 -21.26
C SER A 15 -8.60 -5.29 -22.72
N GLY A 16 -9.87 -5.38 -23.10
CA GLY A 16 -10.30 -5.84 -24.41
C GLY A 16 -11.07 -4.80 -25.21
N SER A 17 -10.72 -4.57 -26.48
CA SER A 17 -11.37 -3.63 -27.38
C SER A 17 -12.88 -3.85 -27.60
N THR A 18 -13.38 -5.03 -27.22
CA THR A 18 -14.81 -5.39 -27.30
C THR A 18 -15.56 -5.24 -25.98
N GLY A 19 -15.00 -4.53 -25.01
CA GLY A 19 -15.60 -4.31 -23.70
C GLY A 19 -15.47 -5.47 -22.71
N THR A 20 -14.81 -6.57 -23.08
CA THR A 20 -14.55 -7.74 -22.23
C THR A 20 -13.05 -8.01 -22.12
N PRO A 21 -12.51 -8.18 -20.90
CA PRO A 21 -11.10 -8.54 -20.71
C PRO A 21 -10.73 -9.83 -21.44
N LYS A 22 -9.49 -9.89 -21.93
CA LYS A 22 -8.94 -11.04 -22.67
C LYS A 22 -7.78 -11.66 -21.91
N GLY A 23 -7.83 -12.97 -21.67
CA GLY A 23 -6.79 -13.73 -20.98
C GLY A 23 -5.68 -14.13 -21.94
N VAL A 24 -4.47 -13.60 -21.76
CA VAL A 24 -3.29 -13.95 -22.56
C VAL A 24 -2.68 -15.23 -21.99
N MET A 25 -2.54 -16.26 -22.84
CA MET A 25 -2.02 -17.57 -22.48
C MET A 25 -0.52 -17.65 -22.79
N VAL A 26 0.32 -17.73 -21.76
CA VAL A 26 1.78 -17.85 -21.89
C VAL A 26 2.24 -19.23 -21.45
N GLU A 27 3.06 -19.88 -22.28
CA GLU A 27 3.62 -21.21 -22.03
C GLU A 27 4.98 -21.14 -21.33
N HIS A 28 5.44 -22.25 -20.73
CA HIS A 28 6.72 -22.32 -20.05
C HIS A 28 7.90 -21.97 -20.97
N ARG A 29 7.83 -22.32 -22.27
CA ARG A 29 8.91 -22.00 -23.23
C ARG A 29 9.10 -20.48 -23.44
N GLN A 30 8.02 -19.69 -23.50
CA GLN A 30 8.11 -18.25 -23.63
C GLN A 30 8.69 -17.63 -22.35
N LEU A 31 8.18 -18.07 -21.19
CA LEU A 31 8.70 -17.63 -19.90
C LEU A 31 10.18 -17.98 -19.73
N SER A 32 10.60 -19.17 -20.11
CA SER A 32 12.01 -19.59 -20.04
C SER A 32 12.92 -18.70 -20.87
N ASN A 33 12.48 -18.26 -22.06
CA ASN A 33 13.24 -17.33 -22.90
C ASN A 33 13.46 -15.98 -22.19
N LEU A 34 12.40 -15.41 -21.62
CA LEU A 34 12.47 -14.16 -20.86
C LEU A 34 13.40 -14.29 -19.65
N VAL A 35 13.26 -15.38 -18.88
CA VAL A 35 14.04 -15.63 -17.67
C VAL A 35 15.51 -15.76 -17.98
N THR A 36 15.89 -16.57 -18.99
CA THR A 36 17.27 -16.78 -19.37
C THR A 36 17.91 -15.48 -19.87
N TRP A 37 17.22 -14.77 -20.78
CA TRP A 37 17.68 -13.47 -21.26
C TRP A 37 17.92 -12.48 -20.13
N HIS A 38 16.98 -12.38 -19.17
CA HIS A 38 17.09 -11.43 -18.06
C HIS A 38 18.26 -11.76 -17.14
N ILE A 39 18.43 -13.03 -16.77
CA ILE A 39 19.55 -13.48 -15.93
C ILE A 39 20.88 -13.12 -16.58
N ASP A 40 21.05 -13.44 -17.86
CA ASP A 40 22.30 -13.19 -18.61
C ASP A 40 22.53 -11.67 -18.78
N ARG A 41 21.48 -10.91 -19.14
CA ARG A 41 21.59 -9.46 -19.44
C ARG A 41 21.94 -8.61 -18.23
N PHE A 42 21.40 -8.97 -17.05
CA PHE A 42 21.57 -8.23 -15.80
C PHE A 42 22.47 -8.94 -14.80
N GLU A 43 23.14 -10.02 -15.21
CA GLU A 43 24.10 -10.79 -14.42
C GLU A 43 23.56 -11.23 -13.06
N LEU A 44 22.27 -11.64 -13.01
CA LEU A 44 21.66 -12.12 -11.79
C LEU A 44 22.30 -13.44 -11.35
N ARG A 45 22.57 -13.54 -10.04
CA ARG A 45 23.21 -14.72 -9.43
C ARG A 45 22.79 -14.89 -7.98
N ALA A 46 23.15 -16.00 -7.38
CA ALA A 46 23.00 -16.20 -5.95
C ALA A 46 23.65 -15.03 -5.17
N GLY A 47 22.88 -14.43 -4.26
CA GLY A 47 23.26 -13.23 -3.51
C GLY A 47 22.83 -11.90 -4.13
N SER A 48 22.41 -11.85 -5.40
CA SER A 48 21.75 -10.65 -5.95
C SER A 48 20.44 -10.38 -5.23
N ARG A 49 20.06 -9.10 -5.09
CA ARG A 49 18.85 -8.65 -4.39
C ARG A 49 17.97 -7.84 -5.34
N VAL A 50 16.73 -8.26 -5.52
CA VAL A 50 15.78 -7.65 -6.49
C VAL A 50 14.43 -7.48 -5.82
N PRO A 51 13.79 -6.28 -5.86
CA PRO A 51 12.47 -6.08 -5.33
C PRO A 51 11.38 -6.61 -6.27
N ALA A 52 10.25 -7.01 -5.71
CA ALA A 52 9.01 -7.26 -6.45
C ALA A 52 7.99 -6.20 -6.06
N THR A 53 7.74 -5.26 -6.94
CA THR A 53 6.87 -4.10 -6.71
C THR A 53 5.61 -4.13 -7.56
N ALA A 54 5.60 -4.89 -8.65
CA ALA A 54 4.47 -5.03 -9.55
C ALA A 54 3.36 -5.87 -8.92
N SER A 55 2.11 -5.45 -9.11
CA SER A 55 0.94 -6.25 -8.71
C SER A 55 0.89 -7.58 -9.47
N LEU A 56 0.47 -8.65 -8.81
CA LEU A 56 0.30 -9.99 -9.42
C LEU A 56 -0.69 -10.03 -10.60
N ALA A 57 -1.54 -9.01 -10.72
CA ALA A 57 -2.45 -8.85 -11.86
C ALA A 57 -1.72 -8.39 -13.15
N PHE A 58 -0.45 -7.98 -13.04
CA PHE A 58 0.37 -7.52 -14.15
C PHE A 58 1.45 -8.53 -14.52
N ASP A 59 1.74 -8.61 -15.80
CA ASP A 59 2.79 -9.48 -16.36
C ASP A 59 4.20 -9.09 -15.88
N ALA A 60 4.44 -7.82 -15.56
CA ALA A 60 5.69 -7.39 -14.93
C ALA A 60 6.01 -8.14 -13.63
N SER A 61 5.00 -8.59 -12.86
CA SER A 61 5.22 -9.41 -11.66
C SER A 61 5.88 -10.75 -11.98
N VAL A 62 5.53 -11.35 -13.11
CA VAL A 62 6.15 -12.57 -13.62
C VAL A 62 7.62 -12.34 -13.93
N TRP A 63 7.93 -11.19 -14.52
CA TRP A 63 9.29 -10.79 -14.84
C TRP A 63 10.14 -10.44 -13.60
N GLU A 64 9.56 -9.84 -12.56
CA GLU A 64 10.25 -9.61 -11.29
C GLU A 64 10.52 -10.92 -10.52
N LEU A 65 9.61 -11.90 -10.59
CA LEU A 65 9.64 -13.10 -9.76
C LEU A 65 10.56 -14.20 -10.33
N TRP A 66 10.31 -14.64 -11.56
CA TRP A 66 10.90 -15.88 -12.08
C TRP A 66 12.41 -15.79 -12.35
N PRO A 67 12.96 -14.72 -12.93
CA PRO A 67 14.42 -14.60 -13.09
C PRO A 67 15.16 -14.66 -11.75
N VAL A 68 14.60 -14.01 -10.72
CA VAL A 68 15.20 -13.97 -9.37
C VAL A 68 15.26 -15.36 -8.75
N LEU A 69 14.15 -16.09 -8.79
CA LEU A 69 14.07 -17.44 -8.25
C LEU A 69 14.97 -18.42 -9.04
N CYS A 70 14.99 -18.33 -10.36
CA CYS A 70 15.81 -19.20 -11.21
C CYS A 70 17.32 -18.91 -11.08
N ALA A 71 17.70 -17.68 -10.79
CA ALA A 71 19.10 -17.30 -10.53
C ALA A 71 19.57 -17.66 -9.11
N GLY A 72 18.69 -18.12 -8.22
CA GLY A 72 18.98 -18.32 -6.80
C GLY A 72 19.25 -17.00 -6.06
N ALA A 73 18.71 -15.89 -6.57
CA ALA A 73 18.80 -14.56 -6.00
C ALA A 73 17.73 -14.33 -4.91
N SER A 74 17.82 -13.23 -4.19
CA SER A 74 16.89 -12.86 -3.12
C SER A 74 15.82 -11.91 -3.63
N LEU A 75 14.55 -12.29 -3.46
CA LEU A 75 13.40 -11.47 -3.78
C LEU A 75 13.03 -10.62 -2.55
N LEU A 76 12.98 -9.29 -2.71
CA LEU A 76 12.58 -8.34 -1.68
C LEU A 76 11.09 -8.01 -1.85
N LEU A 77 10.27 -8.45 -0.91
CA LEU A 77 8.84 -8.18 -0.94
C LEU A 77 8.53 -6.94 -0.09
N PRO A 78 7.77 -5.96 -0.62
CA PRO A 78 7.29 -4.85 0.20
C PRO A 78 6.33 -5.38 1.27
N PRO A 79 6.28 -4.76 2.45
CA PRO A 79 5.26 -5.05 3.45
C PRO A 79 3.85 -4.99 2.87
N PRO A 80 2.91 -5.81 3.36
CA PRO A 80 1.53 -5.79 2.89
C PRO A 80 0.91 -4.39 2.99
N GLY A 81 0.17 -4.01 1.96
CA GLY A 81 -0.50 -2.70 1.89
C GLY A 81 0.35 -1.55 1.32
N LEU A 82 1.69 -1.68 1.20
CA LEU A 82 2.53 -0.62 0.62
C LEU A 82 2.33 -0.46 -0.89
N SER A 83 1.98 -1.52 -1.61
CA SER A 83 1.82 -1.46 -3.08
C SER A 83 0.72 -0.53 -3.57
N SER A 84 -0.23 -0.17 -2.70
CA SER A 84 -1.29 0.82 -3.00
C SER A 84 -0.87 2.28 -2.72
N ASP A 85 0.24 2.51 -2.01
CA ASP A 85 0.77 3.82 -1.68
C ASP A 85 2.14 4.02 -2.34
N ALA A 86 2.18 4.80 -3.42
CA ALA A 86 3.40 5.04 -4.18
C ALA A 86 4.51 5.72 -3.35
N ALA A 87 4.16 6.62 -2.41
CA ALA A 87 5.13 7.31 -1.56
C ALA A 87 5.73 6.34 -0.52
N ALA A 88 4.88 5.57 0.15
CA ALA A 88 5.31 4.57 1.12
C ALA A 88 6.13 3.46 0.44
N LEU A 89 5.71 3.01 -0.76
CA LEU A 89 6.45 2.04 -1.56
C LEU A 89 7.84 2.56 -1.95
N LEU A 90 7.94 3.80 -2.47
CA LEU A 90 9.22 4.41 -2.82
C LEU A 90 10.09 4.67 -1.59
N ASN A 91 9.48 5.03 -0.46
CA ASN A 91 10.23 5.18 0.78
C ASN A 91 10.82 3.84 1.26
N TRP A 92 10.03 2.76 1.27
CA TRP A 92 10.54 1.42 1.54
C TRP A 92 11.64 1.02 0.53
N TRP A 93 11.38 1.19 -0.76
CA TRP A 93 12.25 0.81 -1.87
C TRP A 93 13.64 1.46 -1.76
N ARG A 94 13.72 2.76 -1.49
CA ARG A 94 15.01 3.49 -1.38
C ARG A 94 15.89 3.04 -0.22
N HIS A 95 15.30 2.47 0.83
CA HIS A 95 16.03 1.97 1.98
C HIS A 95 16.49 0.51 1.84
N GLN A 96 16.11 -0.18 0.75
CA GLN A 96 16.60 -1.53 0.50
C GLN A 96 17.96 -1.50 -0.21
N SER A 97 18.89 -2.39 0.20
CA SER A 97 20.06 -2.66 -0.62
C SER A 97 19.67 -3.61 -1.75
N MET A 98 19.91 -3.22 -3.02
CA MET A 98 19.49 -4.01 -4.17
C MET A 98 20.43 -3.81 -5.36
N ASP A 99 20.50 -4.80 -6.27
CA ASP A 99 21.35 -4.79 -7.44
C ASP A 99 20.62 -4.34 -8.70
N CYS A 100 19.38 -4.80 -8.86
CA CYS A 100 18.53 -4.53 -10.03
C CYS A 100 17.10 -4.32 -9.57
N ALA A 101 16.39 -3.39 -10.19
CA ALA A 101 14.99 -3.14 -9.87
C ALA A 101 14.21 -2.74 -11.10
N PHE A 102 12.95 -3.19 -11.22
CA PHE A 102 11.98 -2.68 -12.17
C PHE A 102 11.02 -1.71 -11.47
N LEU A 103 10.69 -0.62 -12.15
CA LEU A 103 9.59 0.28 -11.79
C LEU A 103 8.87 0.69 -13.08
N VAL A 104 7.54 0.80 -13.03
CA VAL A 104 6.78 1.42 -14.13
C VAL A 104 7.27 2.85 -14.35
N THR A 105 7.36 3.29 -15.61
CA THR A 105 7.99 4.57 -15.99
C THR A 105 7.58 5.75 -15.11
N PRO A 106 6.29 6.03 -14.80
CA PRO A 106 5.93 7.16 -13.95
C PRO A 106 6.52 7.08 -12.53
N LEU A 107 6.53 5.88 -11.95
CA LEU A 107 7.07 5.66 -10.61
C LEU A 107 8.60 5.75 -10.61
N ALA A 108 9.26 5.25 -11.65
CA ALA A 108 10.70 5.35 -11.82
C ALA A 108 11.17 6.80 -11.95
N LEU A 109 10.44 7.65 -12.70
CA LEU A 109 10.73 9.08 -12.83
C LEU A 109 10.64 9.81 -11.48
N LEU A 110 9.68 9.42 -10.62
CA LEU A 110 9.60 9.93 -9.24
C LEU A 110 10.76 9.44 -8.37
N ALA A 111 11.08 8.13 -8.47
CA ALA A 111 12.19 7.55 -7.71
C ALA A 111 13.53 8.25 -8.02
N MET A 112 13.77 8.55 -9.30
CA MET A 112 14.99 9.24 -9.76
C MET A 112 15.10 10.71 -9.31
N GLN A 113 14.04 11.33 -8.82
CA GLN A 113 14.06 12.70 -8.27
C GLN A 113 14.53 12.75 -6.80
N SER A 114 14.76 11.60 -6.19
CA SER A 114 15.19 11.46 -4.80
C SER A 114 16.39 10.52 -4.69
N GLU A 115 16.86 10.29 -3.47
CA GLU A 115 17.96 9.37 -3.21
C GLU A 115 17.62 7.95 -3.68
N LEU A 116 18.56 7.32 -4.38
CA LEU A 116 18.40 5.99 -4.93
C LEU A 116 18.88 4.90 -3.94
N PRO A 117 18.38 3.67 -4.05
CA PRO A 117 18.78 2.57 -3.18
C PRO A 117 20.28 2.29 -3.19
N PRO A 118 20.88 1.94 -2.04
CA PRO A 118 22.27 1.52 -1.98
C PRO A 118 22.52 0.29 -2.85
N GLY A 119 23.59 0.34 -3.65
CA GLY A 119 24.02 -0.81 -4.47
C GLY A 119 23.28 -0.99 -5.78
N LEU A 120 22.26 -0.18 -6.10
CA LEU A 120 21.49 -0.28 -7.33
C LEU A 120 22.38 -0.03 -8.56
N LYS A 121 22.52 -1.07 -9.40
CA LYS A 121 23.34 -1.06 -10.63
C LYS A 121 22.48 -0.81 -11.88
N SER A 122 21.26 -1.38 -11.89
CA SER A 122 20.35 -1.30 -13.03
C SER A 122 18.94 -0.95 -12.58
N LEU A 123 18.41 0.15 -13.11
CA LEU A 123 17.01 0.53 -12.98
C LEU A 123 16.30 0.25 -14.30
N LEU A 124 15.41 -0.75 -14.28
CA LEU A 124 14.60 -1.15 -15.42
C LEU A 124 13.30 -0.37 -15.38
N ILE A 125 12.98 0.26 -16.49
CA ILE A 125 11.75 1.05 -16.64
C ILE A 125 10.95 0.57 -17.83
N GLY A 126 9.64 0.76 -17.81
CA GLY A 126 8.77 0.35 -18.90
C GLY A 126 7.29 0.61 -18.60
N GLY A 127 6.43 0.19 -19.51
CA GLY A 127 4.98 0.34 -19.37
C GLY A 127 4.45 1.68 -19.88
N ASP A 128 5.29 2.73 -19.96
CA ASP A 128 4.90 4.03 -20.51
C ASP A 128 6.06 4.70 -21.23
N ARG A 129 5.77 5.81 -21.94
CA ARG A 129 6.79 6.59 -22.65
C ARG A 129 7.67 7.35 -21.67
N VAL A 130 8.98 7.29 -21.88
CA VAL A 130 9.94 8.14 -21.15
C VAL A 130 9.94 9.53 -21.79
N THR A 131 9.60 10.56 -21.01
CA THR A 131 9.52 11.94 -21.48
C THR A 131 10.79 12.72 -21.19
N LEU A 132 11.32 12.60 -19.97
CA LEU A 132 12.52 13.28 -19.52
C LEU A 132 13.18 12.49 -18.40
N LEU A 133 14.49 12.30 -18.50
CA LEU A 133 15.29 11.75 -17.39
C LEU A 133 15.90 12.90 -16.58
N PRO A 134 15.89 12.82 -15.22
CA PRO A 134 16.54 13.82 -14.37
C PRO A 134 18.04 13.92 -14.65
N SER A 135 18.59 15.10 -14.53
CA SER A 135 20.06 15.32 -14.51
C SER A 135 20.65 14.94 -13.15
N GLY A 136 21.93 14.57 -13.11
CA GLY A 136 22.65 14.29 -11.87
C GLY A 136 22.51 12.87 -11.33
N LEU A 137 22.03 11.93 -12.13
CA LEU A 137 22.01 10.50 -11.78
C LEU A 137 23.43 9.95 -11.67
N PRO A 138 23.67 8.94 -10.79
CA PRO A 138 24.98 8.33 -10.64
C PRO A 138 25.49 7.76 -11.98
N PRO A 139 26.73 8.03 -12.42
CA PRO A 139 27.26 7.50 -13.68
C PRO A 139 27.34 5.97 -13.74
N SER A 140 27.34 5.32 -12.58
CA SER A 140 27.35 3.85 -12.47
C SER A 140 25.98 3.22 -12.62
N LEU A 141 24.90 4.00 -12.59
CA LEU A 141 23.54 3.51 -12.73
C LEU A 141 23.18 3.33 -14.20
N ARG A 142 22.82 2.12 -14.58
CA ARG A 142 22.26 1.81 -15.89
C ARG A 142 20.75 2.00 -15.88
N ILE A 143 20.23 2.90 -16.68
CA ILE A 143 18.79 3.06 -16.88
C ILE A 143 18.42 2.32 -18.16
N VAL A 144 17.51 1.34 -18.04
CA VAL A 144 17.16 0.46 -19.16
C VAL A 144 15.68 0.60 -19.47
N ASN A 145 15.38 1.11 -20.66
CA ASN A 145 14.02 1.21 -21.15
C ASN A 145 13.58 -0.10 -21.80
N ASN A 146 12.47 -0.65 -21.35
CA ASN A 146 11.95 -1.93 -21.79
C ASN A 146 10.53 -1.75 -22.37
N TYR A 147 10.27 -2.45 -23.46
CA TYR A 147 8.98 -2.44 -24.13
C TYR A 147 8.56 -3.87 -24.47
N GLY A 148 7.30 -4.18 -24.26
CA GLY A 148 6.65 -5.40 -24.70
C GLY A 148 5.20 -5.44 -24.25
N PRO A 149 4.29 -5.95 -25.07
CA PRO A 149 2.93 -6.29 -24.65
C PRO A 149 2.90 -7.67 -23.97
N THR A 150 1.91 -7.92 -23.15
CA THR A 150 1.68 -9.20 -22.46
C THR A 150 1.63 -10.37 -23.44
N GLU A 151 1.14 -10.14 -24.64
CA GLU A 151 1.04 -11.10 -25.76
C GLU A 151 2.41 -11.55 -26.30
N THR A 152 3.49 -10.91 -25.85
CA THR A 152 4.88 -11.30 -26.21
C THR A 152 5.76 -11.52 -24.99
N THR A 153 5.15 -11.90 -23.88
CA THR A 153 5.80 -12.30 -22.64
C THR A 153 6.63 -11.16 -22.03
N VAL A 154 5.94 -10.08 -21.66
CA VAL A 154 6.41 -8.91 -20.89
C VAL A 154 7.41 -8.01 -21.62
N VAL A 155 8.55 -8.54 -22.07
CA VAL A 155 9.62 -7.73 -22.69
C VAL A 155 9.95 -8.28 -24.07
N ALA A 156 9.84 -7.43 -25.09
CA ALA A 156 10.23 -7.72 -26.47
C ALA A 156 11.46 -6.93 -26.90
N THR A 157 11.63 -5.69 -26.40
CA THR A 157 12.82 -4.89 -26.65
C THR A 157 13.37 -4.28 -25.37
N SER A 158 14.68 -4.05 -25.33
CA SER A 158 15.40 -3.50 -24.18
C SER A 158 16.57 -2.65 -24.66
N GLY A 159 16.81 -1.50 -24.03
CA GLY A 159 17.93 -0.63 -24.37
C GLY A 159 18.30 0.33 -23.25
N GLU A 160 19.61 0.55 -23.10
CA GLU A 160 20.10 1.56 -22.15
C GLU A 160 19.82 2.96 -22.70
N ILE A 161 19.42 3.86 -21.82
CA ILE A 161 19.12 5.25 -22.14
C ILE A 161 19.86 6.16 -21.15
N GLU A 162 20.29 7.33 -21.63
CA GLU A 162 21.03 8.31 -20.85
C GLU A 162 20.27 9.64 -20.82
N PRO A 163 20.40 10.44 -19.72
CA PRO A 163 19.85 11.79 -19.68
C PRO A 163 20.37 12.62 -20.86
N SER A 164 19.46 13.26 -21.59
CA SER A 164 19.78 14.12 -22.73
C SER A 164 19.21 15.51 -22.52
N ALA A 165 19.95 16.52 -22.97
CA ALA A 165 19.48 17.90 -22.97
C ALA A 165 18.58 18.14 -24.22
N GLY A 166 17.33 18.49 -23.99
CA GLY A 166 16.35 18.86 -25.01
C GLY A 166 15.24 17.84 -25.22
N ASP A 167 14.37 18.08 -26.21
CA ASP A 167 13.23 17.23 -26.59
C ASP A 167 13.69 15.92 -27.23
N THR A 168 14.25 15.03 -26.45
CA THR A 168 14.74 13.74 -26.93
C THR A 168 13.67 12.66 -26.79
N VAL A 169 13.35 11.99 -27.89
CA VAL A 169 12.51 10.79 -27.86
C VAL A 169 13.40 9.59 -27.54
N TYR A 170 13.28 9.06 -26.33
CA TYR A 170 14.03 7.89 -25.90
C TYR A 170 13.61 6.64 -26.64
N PRO A 171 14.58 5.84 -27.17
CA PRO A 171 14.28 4.59 -27.85
C PRO A 171 13.74 3.53 -26.85
N ILE A 172 12.97 2.60 -27.39
CA ILE A 172 12.56 1.38 -26.65
C ILE A 172 13.61 0.25 -26.76
N GLY A 173 14.78 0.55 -27.29
CA GLY A 173 15.91 -0.37 -27.40
C GLY A 173 15.87 -1.27 -28.63
N LYS A 174 16.50 -2.44 -28.51
CA LYS A 174 16.65 -3.48 -29.52
C LYS A 174 15.93 -4.75 -29.09
N PRO A 175 15.60 -5.67 -30.03
CA PRO A 175 14.99 -6.95 -29.69
C PRO A 175 15.82 -7.71 -28.65
N ILE A 176 15.15 -8.34 -27.67
CA ILE A 176 15.79 -9.25 -26.73
C ILE A 176 16.15 -10.59 -27.44
N ALA A 177 16.88 -11.46 -26.75
CA ALA A 177 17.27 -12.76 -27.29
C ALA A 177 16.07 -13.55 -27.85
N ASN A 178 16.26 -14.14 -29.03
CA ASN A 178 15.26 -14.94 -29.75
C ASN A 178 13.96 -14.21 -30.10
N THR A 179 13.98 -12.86 -30.15
CA THR A 179 12.87 -12.01 -30.54
C THR A 179 13.17 -11.33 -31.86
N ARG A 180 12.19 -11.23 -32.73
CA ARG A 180 12.24 -10.55 -34.02
C ARG A 180 11.26 -9.39 -34.01
N ILE A 181 11.70 -8.23 -34.50
CA ILE A 181 10.83 -7.06 -34.64
C ILE A 181 10.76 -6.71 -36.12
N TYR A 182 9.55 -6.59 -36.63
CA TYR A 182 9.26 -6.14 -37.99
C TYR A 182 8.49 -4.84 -37.93
N LEU A 183 8.86 -3.89 -38.80
CA LEU A 183 8.08 -2.68 -39.05
C LEU A 183 7.47 -2.82 -40.44
N LEU A 184 6.15 -2.93 -40.50
CA LEU A 184 5.42 -3.25 -41.71
C LEU A 184 4.49 -2.09 -42.16
N ASP A 185 4.30 -1.97 -43.47
CA ASP A 185 3.31 -1.08 -44.07
C ASP A 185 1.91 -1.72 -44.11
N GLU A 186 0.95 -1.04 -44.72
CA GLU A 186 -0.44 -1.50 -44.88
C GLU A 186 -0.55 -2.80 -45.68
N ASN A 187 0.43 -3.10 -46.54
CA ASN A 187 0.51 -4.32 -47.36
C ASN A 187 1.28 -5.45 -46.67
N GLN A 188 1.65 -5.26 -45.41
CA GLN A 188 2.50 -6.18 -44.62
C GLN A 188 3.91 -6.36 -45.22
N ALA A 189 4.41 -5.39 -45.98
CA ALA A 189 5.79 -5.35 -46.47
C ALA A 189 6.69 -4.56 -45.50
N LEU A 190 7.98 -4.95 -45.41
CA LEU A 190 8.96 -4.26 -44.57
C LEU A 190 9.14 -2.81 -45.04
N VAL A 191 9.04 -1.85 -44.10
CA VAL A 191 9.34 -0.45 -44.43
C VAL A 191 10.85 -0.20 -44.48
N PRO A 192 11.32 0.78 -45.29
CA PRO A 192 12.72 1.17 -45.30
C PRO A 192 13.21 1.68 -43.94
N LEU A 193 14.53 1.58 -43.68
CA LEU A 193 15.17 2.11 -42.47
C LEU A 193 14.82 3.60 -42.27
N GLY A 194 14.35 3.93 -41.09
CA GLY A 194 13.93 5.27 -40.68
C GLY A 194 12.46 5.63 -41.06
N ALA A 195 11.80 4.83 -41.88
CA ALA A 195 10.37 5.00 -42.18
C ALA A 195 9.52 4.45 -41.02
N VAL A 196 8.31 5.03 -40.90
CA VAL A 196 7.33 4.61 -39.92
C VAL A 196 6.58 3.37 -40.42
N GLY A 197 6.46 2.35 -39.57
CA GLY A 197 5.68 1.15 -39.81
C GLY A 197 4.93 0.70 -38.57
N GLU A 198 3.94 -0.17 -38.74
CA GLU A 198 3.30 -0.87 -37.63
C GLU A 198 4.26 -1.95 -37.11
N LEU A 199 4.39 -2.02 -35.79
CA LEU A 199 5.32 -2.92 -35.12
C LEU A 199 4.70 -4.31 -34.95
N TYR A 200 5.39 -5.32 -35.45
CA TYR A 200 5.08 -6.73 -35.28
C TYR A 200 6.21 -7.45 -34.54
N ILE A 201 5.85 -8.38 -33.66
CA ILE A 201 6.80 -9.08 -32.81
C ILE A 201 6.70 -10.57 -33.09
N GLY A 202 7.80 -11.17 -33.56
CA GLY A 202 7.96 -12.60 -33.77
C GLY A 202 8.96 -13.21 -32.79
N GLY A 203 9.06 -14.54 -32.79
CA GLY A 203 10.07 -15.28 -32.03
C GLY A 203 9.57 -15.95 -30.77
N ALA A 204 10.50 -16.33 -29.91
CA ALA A 204 10.27 -17.22 -28.78
C ALA A 204 9.32 -16.66 -27.71
N GLY A 205 9.16 -15.33 -27.64
CA GLY A 205 8.28 -14.67 -26.66
C GLY A 205 6.79 -14.64 -27.05
N VAL A 206 6.43 -14.99 -28.31
CA VAL A 206 5.04 -14.88 -28.80
C VAL A 206 4.14 -15.89 -28.07
N ALA A 207 3.12 -15.40 -27.35
CA ALA A 207 2.19 -16.18 -26.55
C ALA A 207 1.33 -17.14 -27.38
N ARG A 208 0.67 -18.10 -26.73
CA ARG A 208 -0.22 -19.05 -27.40
C ARG A 208 -1.39 -18.34 -28.12
N GLY A 209 -1.96 -17.33 -27.49
CA GLY A 209 -3.15 -16.61 -27.93
C GLY A 209 -4.00 -16.19 -26.75
N TYR A 210 -5.28 -15.91 -27.03
CA TYR A 210 -6.26 -15.51 -26.02
C TYR A 210 -7.14 -16.69 -25.59
N LEU A 211 -7.33 -16.85 -24.29
CA LEU A 211 -8.14 -17.91 -23.68
C LEU A 211 -9.60 -17.81 -24.17
N ASN A 212 -10.10 -18.91 -24.75
CA ASN A 212 -11.47 -19.04 -25.26
C ASN A 212 -11.86 -17.97 -26.32
N ARG A 213 -10.86 -17.35 -26.99
CA ARG A 213 -11.08 -16.34 -28.04
C ARG A 213 -10.29 -16.68 -29.32
N PRO A 214 -10.66 -17.75 -30.04
CA PRO A 214 -9.94 -18.17 -31.25
C PRO A 214 -10.03 -17.13 -32.40
N ASP A 215 -11.15 -16.43 -32.51
CA ASP A 215 -11.39 -15.35 -33.45
C ASP A 215 -10.41 -14.19 -33.26
N LEU A 216 -10.29 -13.70 -32.05
CA LEU A 216 -9.36 -12.62 -31.69
C LEU A 216 -7.90 -13.09 -31.78
N THR A 217 -7.64 -14.35 -31.42
CA THR A 217 -6.31 -14.95 -31.57
C THR A 217 -5.87 -14.93 -33.03
N ALA A 218 -6.74 -15.37 -33.97
CA ALA A 218 -6.43 -15.37 -35.39
C ALA A 218 -6.21 -13.97 -35.98
N GLN A 219 -6.88 -12.95 -35.43
CA GLN A 219 -6.72 -11.55 -35.87
C GLN A 219 -5.41 -10.92 -35.43
N ARG A 220 -4.86 -11.32 -34.29
CA ARG A 220 -3.69 -10.67 -33.66
C ARG A 220 -2.42 -11.50 -33.75
N PHE A 221 -2.52 -12.82 -33.73
CA PHE A 221 -1.38 -13.76 -33.81
C PHE A 221 -1.32 -14.37 -35.22
N LEU A 222 -0.61 -13.69 -36.09
CA LEU A 222 -0.53 -14.00 -37.52
C LEU A 222 0.62 -14.99 -37.81
N ALA A 223 0.61 -15.59 -38.98
CA ALA A 223 1.76 -16.30 -39.50
C ALA A 223 2.93 -15.32 -39.69
N ASP A 224 4.15 -15.72 -39.32
CA ASP A 224 5.38 -14.95 -39.56
C ASP A 224 5.96 -15.35 -40.93
N PRO A 225 5.72 -14.60 -42.00
CA PRO A 225 6.17 -14.99 -43.34
C PRO A 225 7.69 -14.94 -43.48
N PHE A 226 8.35 -14.12 -42.69
CA PHE A 226 9.81 -13.91 -42.75
C PHE A 226 10.54 -15.10 -42.12
N ALA A 227 10.14 -15.51 -40.92
CA ALA A 227 10.72 -16.66 -40.25
C ALA A 227 10.36 -17.98 -40.96
N ARG A 228 9.16 -18.09 -41.54
CA ARG A 228 8.77 -19.26 -42.36
C ARG A 228 9.63 -19.41 -43.60
N ALA A 229 10.00 -18.31 -44.22
CA ALA A 229 10.92 -18.32 -45.36
C ALA A 229 12.35 -18.80 -44.97
N GLU A 230 12.71 -18.65 -43.69
CA GLU A 230 13.98 -19.14 -43.10
C GLU A 230 13.87 -20.60 -42.60
N GLY A 231 12.71 -21.25 -42.73
CA GLY A 231 12.54 -22.67 -42.42
C GLY A 231 11.70 -22.96 -41.16
N ASP A 232 11.24 -21.96 -40.42
CA ASP A 232 10.35 -22.13 -39.26
C ASP A 232 8.87 -22.10 -39.69
N ALA A 233 8.37 -23.26 -40.12
CA ALA A 233 7.01 -23.39 -40.71
C ALA A 233 5.88 -22.99 -39.76
N GLU A 234 6.11 -23.10 -38.44
CA GLU A 234 5.11 -22.81 -37.39
C GLU A 234 5.26 -21.39 -36.81
N ALA A 235 6.20 -20.60 -37.32
CA ALA A 235 6.47 -19.27 -36.81
C ALA A 235 5.25 -18.35 -36.86
N ARG A 236 5.04 -17.64 -35.77
CA ARG A 236 3.97 -16.65 -35.61
C ARG A 236 4.55 -15.31 -35.18
N MET A 237 3.82 -14.24 -35.52
CA MET A 237 4.10 -12.88 -35.06
C MET A 237 2.83 -12.25 -34.48
N TYR A 238 3.02 -11.42 -33.49
CA TYR A 238 1.95 -10.66 -32.84
C TYR A 238 1.86 -9.26 -33.46
N ARG A 239 0.67 -8.88 -33.89
CA ARG A 239 0.34 -7.54 -34.38
C ARG A 239 0.02 -6.62 -33.22
N THR A 240 0.90 -5.63 -32.92
CA THR A 240 0.79 -4.79 -31.72
C THR A 240 -0.23 -3.65 -31.85
N GLY A 241 -0.37 -3.06 -33.02
CA GLY A 241 -1.04 -1.79 -33.23
C GLY A 241 -0.17 -0.57 -32.89
N ASP A 242 1.09 -0.77 -32.53
CA ASP A 242 2.05 0.29 -32.21
C ASP A 242 2.76 0.76 -33.49
N LEU A 243 3.03 2.06 -33.60
CA LEU A 243 3.82 2.65 -34.67
C LEU A 243 5.23 2.93 -34.19
N ALA A 244 6.22 2.56 -34.98
CA ALA A 244 7.62 2.74 -34.65
C ALA A 244 8.48 3.00 -35.89
N ARG A 245 9.74 3.38 -35.66
CA ARG A 245 10.79 3.44 -36.69
C ARG A 245 12.10 2.95 -36.17
N TYR A 246 12.91 2.34 -37.03
CA TYR A 246 14.29 2.02 -36.71
C TYR A 246 15.20 3.26 -36.83
N GLN A 247 16.12 3.40 -35.88
CA GLN A 247 17.25 4.32 -36.01
C GLN A 247 18.44 3.63 -36.73
N PRO A 248 19.41 4.39 -37.28
CA PRO A 248 20.57 3.82 -37.98
C PRO A 248 21.42 2.87 -37.14
N ASP A 249 21.43 3.03 -35.81
CA ASP A 249 22.13 2.19 -34.85
C ASP A 249 21.36 0.90 -34.47
N GLY A 250 20.17 0.71 -35.04
CA GLY A 250 19.29 -0.44 -34.80
C GLY A 250 18.39 -0.30 -33.57
N ASN A 251 18.42 0.83 -32.87
CA ASN A 251 17.42 1.13 -31.84
C ASN A 251 16.06 1.43 -32.49
N ILE A 252 15.00 1.15 -31.73
CA ILE A 252 13.62 1.36 -32.15
C ILE A 252 13.05 2.55 -31.38
N VAL A 253 12.40 3.46 -32.08
CA VAL A 253 11.69 4.60 -31.51
C VAL A 253 10.21 4.37 -31.63
N PHE A 254 9.51 4.35 -30.50
CA PHE A 254 8.05 4.28 -30.40
C PHE A 254 7.43 5.65 -30.74
N LEU A 255 6.44 5.66 -31.63
CA LEU A 255 5.83 6.89 -32.15
C LEU A 255 4.36 7.07 -31.74
N GLY A 256 3.75 6.06 -31.14
CA GLY A 256 2.35 6.05 -30.77
C GLY A 256 1.62 4.81 -31.26
N ARG A 257 0.30 4.89 -31.36
CA ARG A 257 -0.55 3.78 -31.81
C ARG A 257 -1.34 4.15 -33.07
N ASN A 258 -1.68 3.14 -33.85
CA ASN A 258 -2.60 3.27 -34.99
C ASN A 258 -4.04 2.87 -34.64
N ASP A 259 -4.29 2.45 -33.41
CA ASP A 259 -5.62 2.12 -32.87
C ASP A 259 -5.99 3.04 -31.68
N GLU A 260 -7.13 2.77 -31.05
CA GLU A 260 -7.69 3.61 -29.98
C GLU A 260 -7.17 3.26 -28.59
N GLN A 261 -6.37 2.22 -28.47
CA GLN A 261 -5.80 1.78 -27.21
C GLN A 261 -4.82 2.81 -26.66
N VAL A 262 -4.88 3.06 -25.36
CA VAL A 262 -4.06 4.06 -24.68
C VAL A 262 -3.31 3.46 -23.49
N LYS A 263 -2.22 4.11 -23.09
CA LYS A 263 -1.55 3.85 -21.83
C LYS A 263 -1.88 4.96 -20.86
N VAL A 264 -2.43 4.60 -19.71
CA VAL A 264 -2.79 5.53 -18.63
C VAL A 264 -2.04 5.11 -17.39
N ARG A 265 -1.11 5.95 -16.91
CA ARG A 265 -0.27 5.66 -15.72
C ARG A 265 0.49 4.32 -15.81
N GLY A 266 0.90 3.92 -17.01
CA GLY A 266 1.56 2.64 -17.26
C GLY A 266 0.61 1.45 -17.49
N PHE A 267 -0.69 1.63 -17.31
CA PHE A 267 -1.70 0.61 -17.56
C PHE A 267 -2.20 0.67 -19.00
N ARG A 268 -2.36 -0.49 -19.61
CA ARG A 268 -2.96 -0.63 -20.94
C ARG A 268 -4.48 -0.55 -20.82
N VAL A 269 -5.10 0.45 -21.45
CA VAL A 269 -6.53 0.73 -21.37
C VAL A 269 -7.13 0.71 -22.76
N GLU A 270 -8.23 0.00 -22.92
CA GLU A 270 -9.10 0.03 -24.11
C GLU A 270 -10.27 0.99 -23.84
N PRO A 271 -10.34 2.17 -24.48
CA PRO A 271 -11.47 3.09 -24.29
C PRO A 271 -12.84 2.44 -24.53
N GLY A 272 -12.93 1.52 -25.51
CA GLY A 272 -14.14 0.76 -25.80
C GLY A 272 -14.67 -0.10 -24.63
N GLU A 273 -13.82 -0.50 -23.69
CA GLU A 273 -14.27 -1.20 -22.48
C GLU A 273 -15.02 -0.24 -21.53
N ILE A 274 -14.52 0.99 -21.40
CA ILE A 274 -15.18 2.03 -20.60
C ILE A 274 -16.48 2.48 -21.27
N GLU A 275 -16.46 2.66 -22.60
CA GLU A 275 -17.64 3.00 -23.40
C GLU A 275 -18.74 1.95 -23.26
N ALA A 276 -18.37 0.66 -23.32
CA ALA A 276 -19.31 -0.45 -23.13
C ALA A 276 -19.94 -0.43 -21.73
N GLN A 277 -19.17 -0.11 -20.67
CA GLN A 277 -19.71 0.01 -19.34
C GLN A 277 -20.59 1.26 -19.17
N LEU A 278 -20.23 2.39 -19.77
CA LEU A 278 -21.08 3.59 -19.79
C LEU A 278 -22.41 3.34 -20.48
N ALA A 279 -22.40 2.60 -21.60
CA ALA A 279 -23.62 2.26 -22.35
C ALA A 279 -24.60 1.36 -21.55
N THR A 280 -24.15 0.73 -20.45
CA THR A 280 -25.06 -0.01 -19.55
C THR A 280 -25.83 0.90 -18.57
N HIS A 281 -25.48 2.18 -18.47
CA HIS A 281 -26.17 3.13 -17.62
C HIS A 281 -27.43 3.65 -18.32
N GLU A 282 -28.58 3.60 -17.62
CA GLU A 282 -29.91 3.94 -18.20
C GLU A 282 -30.04 5.32 -18.84
N ALA A 283 -29.29 6.31 -18.32
CA ALA A 283 -29.31 7.66 -18.82
C ALA A 283 -28.46 7.87 -20.10
N VAL A 284 -27.54 6.92 -20.43
CA VAL A 284 -26.59 7.08 -21.53
C VAL A 284 -27.17 6.51 -22.82
N ARG A 285 -27.17 7.34 -23.87
CA ARG A 285 -27.53 6.94 -25.23
C ARG A 285 -26.32 6.50 -26.04
N GLU A 286 -25.25 7.32 -25.99
CA GLU A 286 -23.98 7.06 -26.66
C GLU A 286 -22.84 7.52 -25.78
N ALA A 287 -21.72 6.81 -25.80
CA ALA A 287 -20.51 7.17 -25.07
C ALA A 287 -19.30 7.08 -25.99
N LEU A 288 -18.37 7.99 -25.81
CA LEU A 288 -17.04 7.99 -26.42
C LEU A 288 -16.02 8.32 -25.35
N VAL A 289 -14.94 7.56 -25.28
CA VAL A 289 -13.83 7.81 -24.36
C VAL A 289 -12.56 8.07 -25.14
N ILE A 290 -11.88 9.17 -24.83
CA ILE A 290 -10.58 9.49 -25.42
C ILE A 290 -9.54 9.75 -24.34
N ALA A 291 -8.27 9.53 -24.67
CA ALA A 291 -7.17 9.99 -23.85
C ALA A 291 -6.64 11.33 -24.39
N ARG A 292 -6.50 12.32 -23.51
CA ARG A 292 -5.79 13.57 -23.78
C ARG A 292 -4.58 13.70 -22.88
N GLN A 293 -3.50 14.27 -23.40
CA GLN A 293 -2.32 14.58 -22.59
C GLN A 293 -2.56 15.89 -21.84
N ASP A 294 -2.27 15.88 -20.53
CA ASP A 294 -2.23 17.11 -19.75
C ASP A 294 -0.93 17.91 -19.99
N SER A 295 -0.81 19.08 -19.38
CA SER A 295 0.37 19.95 -19.47
C SER A 295 1.66 19.28 -18.96
N ALA A 296 1.55 18.21 -18.16
CA ALA A 296 2.66 17.41 -17.64
C ALA A 296 2.92 16.14 -18.48
N SER A 297 2.31 16.03 -19.68
CA SER A 297 2.41 14.87 -20.59
C SER A 297 1.82 13.56 -20.03
N ASN A 298 0.94 13.62 -19.02
CA ASN A 298 0.22 12.44 -18.55
C ASN A 298 -1.08 12.25 -19.32
N ALA A 299 -1.38 11.01 -19.73
CA ALA A 299 -2.63 10.70 -20.39
C ALA A 299 -3.80 10.71 -19.38
N ARG A 300 -4.84 11.50 -19.65
CA ARG A 300 -6.11 11.54 -18.91
C ARG A 300 -7.24 11.00 -19.77
N LEU A 301 -8.09 10.16 -19.21
CA LEU A 301 -9.31 9.70 -19.86
C LEU A 301 -10.41 10.76 -19.71
N LEU A 302 -11.06 11.09 -20.81
CA LEU A 302 -12.23 11.97 -20.89
C LEU A 302 -13.38 11.19 -21.52
N ALA A 303 -14.55 11.17 -20.87
CA ALA A 303 -15.75 10.57 -21.42
C ALA A 303 -16.68 11.65 -21.98
N TYR A 304 -17.14 11.45 -23.21
CA TYR A 304 -18.17 12.24 -23.85
C TYR A 304 -19.43 11.38 -23.94
N VAL A 305 -20.52 11.86 -23.37
CA VAL A 305 -21.77 11.10 -23.34
C VAL A 305 -22.94 11.91 -23.90
N SER A 306 -23.80 11.27 -24.68
CA SER A 306 -25.11 11.81 -25.02
C SER A 306 -26.18 11.06 -24.23
N LEU A 307 -27.26 11.78 -23.86
CA LEU A 307 -28.28 11.28 -22.94
C LEU A 307 -29.52 10.80 -23.70
N GLN A 308 -30.23 9.87 -23.05
CA GLN A 308 -31.57 9.47 -23.50
C GLN A 308 -32.60 10.53 -23.15
N ASP A 309 -32.58 11.06 -21.92
CA ASP A 309 -33.45 12.10 -21.41
C ASP A 309 -32.64 13.21 -20.73
N ALA A 310 -33.22 14.41 -20.65
CA ALA A 310 -32.60 15.53 -19.96
C ALA A 310 -32.53 15.29 -18.45
N ALA A 311 -31.32 15.31 -17.88
CA ALA A 311 -31.05 15.14 -16.45
C ALA A 311 -30.18 16.28 -15.92
N PRO A 312 -30.24 16.60 -14.61
CA PRO A 312 -29.32 17.57 -13.99
C PRO A 312 -27.86 17.07 -14.13
N ARG A 313 -27.00 17.85 -14.81
CA ARG A 313 -25.64 17.42 -15.19
C ARG A 313 -24.78 17.00 -14.00
N ALA A 314 -24.79 17.74 -12.90
CA ALA A 314 -23.92 17.44 -11.73
C ALA A 314 -24.26 16.10 -11.06
N GLU A 315 -25.55 15.77 -10.90
CA GLU A 315 -26.00 14.48 -10.34
C GLU A 315 -25.64 13.32 -11.29
N LEU A 316 -25.82 13.55 -12.59
CA LEU A 316 -25.50 12.58 -13.62
C LEU A 316 -24.01 12.26 -13.65
N VAL A 317 -23.12 13.26 -13.68
CA VAL A 317 -21.67 13.08 -13.71
C VAL A 317 -21.21 12.28 -12.49
N ARG A 318 -21.75 12.57 -11.31
CA ARG A 318 -21.49 11.78 -10.12
C ARG A 318 -21.97 10.32 -10.25
N GLY A 319 -23.21 10.12 -10.73
CA GLY A 319 -23.78 8.79 -10.95
C GLY A 319 -22.99 7.95 -11.96
N LEU A 320 -22.55 8.55 -13.08
CA LEU A 320 -21.71 7.88 -14.07
C LEU A 320 -20.35 7.47 -13.49
N ARG A 321 -19.72 8.33 -12.68
CA ARG A 321 -18.48 8.02 -12.01
C ARG A 321 -18.63 6.85 -11.02
N GLU A 322 -19.66 6.87 -10.18
CA GLU A 322 -19.97 5.79 -9.23
C GLU A 322 -20.27 4.48 -9.96
N HIS A 323 -21.03 4.56 -11.07
CA HIS A 323 -21.34 3.41 -11.91
C HIS A 323 -20.09 2.72 -12.46
N LEU A 324 -19.13 3.50 -12.96
CA LEU A 324 -17.86 2.97 -13.45
C LEU A 324 -16.96 2.48 -12.30
N ALA A 325 -16.84 3.23 -11.20
CA ALA A 325 -15.99 2.87 -10.07
C ALA A 325 -16.40 1.54 -9.42
N ALA A 326 -17.68 1.18 -9.49
CA ALA A 326 -18.19 -0.13 -9.01
C ALA A 326 -17.84 -1.31 -9.94
N ARG A 327 -17.38 -1.05 -11.19
CA ARG A 327 -17.21 -2.07 -12.24
C ARG A 327 -15.82 -2.13 -12.86
N LEU A 328 -15.08 -1.03 -12.80
CA LEU A 328 -13.77 -0.89 -13.43
C LEU A 328 -12.71 -0.48 -12.40
N PRO A 329 -11.45 -0.86 -12.62
CA PRO A 329 -10.34 -0.34 -11.83
C PRO A 329 -10.26 1.20 -11.88
N GLU A 330 -9.74 1.81 -10.83
CA GLU A 330 -9.63 3.27 -10.69
C GLU A 330 -8.94 3.95 -11.89
N TYR A 331 -7.89 3.35 -12.44
CA TYR A 331 -7.16 3.90 -13.59
C TYR A 331 -7.96 3.94 -14.90
N MET A 332 -9.10 3.23 -14.96
CA MET A 332 -10.04 3.24 -16.10
C MET A 332 -11.21 4.21 -15.91
N VAL A 333 -11.37 4.82 -14.74
CA VAL A 333 -12.43 5.80 -14.50
C VAL A 333 -12.03 7.15 -15.10
N PRO A 334 -12.82 7.72 -16.03
CA PRO A 334 -12.53 9.02 -16.66
C PRO A 334 -12.41 10.17 -15.64
N ALA A 335 -11.45 11.06 -15.89
CA ALA A 335 -11.24 12.25 -15.07
C ALA A 335 -12.41 13.24 -15.20
N ALA A 336 -13.01 13.35 -16.39
CA ALA A 336 -14.15 14.22 -16.66
C ALA A 336 -15.18 13.54 -17.54
N PHE A 337 -16.45 13.95 -17.42
CA PHE A 337 -17.60 13.49 -18.20
C PHE A 337 -18.27 14.69 -18.86
N VAL A 338 -18.07 14.84 -20.16
CA VAL A 338 -18.64 15.93 -20.96
C VAL A 338 -19.98 15.47 -21.53
N VAL A 339 -21.04 16.13 -21.13
CA VAL A 339 -22.40 15.84 -21.60
C VAL A 339 -22.70 16.66 -22.86
N LEU A 340 -23.04 15.97 -23.94
CA LEU A 340 -23.38 16.55 -25.26
C LEU A 340 -24.80 16.20 -25.65
N ASP A 341 -25.44 17.05 -26.43
CA ASP A 341 -26.74 16.73 -27.07
C ASP A 341 -26.61 15.55 -28.04
N ALA A 342 -25.50 15.52 -28.79
CA ALA A 342 -25.11 14.43 -29.66
C ALA A 342 -23.59 14.44 -29.89
N LEU A 343 -22.99 13.28 -30.16
CA LEU A 343 -21.60 13.21 -30.58
C LEU A 343 -21.42 13.87 -31.94
N PRO A 344 -20.41 14.74 -32.14
CA PRO A 344 -20.14 15.37 -33.44
C PRO A 344 -19.73 14.32 -34.47
N LEU A 345 -20.30 14.40 -35.65
CA LEU A 345 -20.01 13.47 -36.75
C LEU A 345 -19.34 14.18 -37.94
N THR A 346 -18.41 13.50 -38.57
CA THR A 346 -17.85 13.88 -39.86
C THR A 346 -18.91 13.73 -40.96
N PRO A 347 -18.71 14.32 -42.18
CA PRO A 347 -19.63 14.13 -43.32
C PRO A 347 -19.85 12.66 -43.71
N ASN A 348 -18.94 11.78 -43.35
CA ASN A 348 -19.04 10.34 -43.61
C ASN A 348 -19.72 9.56 -42.48
N GLY A 349 -20.32 10.23 -41.49
CA GLY A 349 -21.03 9.60 -40.36
C GLY A 349 -20.12 8.99 -39.26
N LYS A 350 -18.81 9.23 -39.27
CA LYS A 350 -17.90 8.84 -38.21
C LYS A 350 -17.79 9.95 -37.16
N VAL A 351 -17.51 9.60 -35.90
CA VAL A 351 -17.29 10.61 -34.84
C VAL A 351 -16.12 11.53 -35.19
N ASP A 352 -16.39 12.84 -35.17
CA ASP A 352 -15.36 13.88 -35.35
C ASP A 352 -14.72 14.23 -34.00
N ARG A 353 -13.61 13.54 -33.69
CA ARG A 353 -12.88 13.75 -32.45
C ARG A 353 -12.24 15.14 -32.30
N ARG A 354 -12.02 15.85 -33.43
CA ARG A 354 -11.44 17.20 -33.41
C ARG A 354 -12.47 18.25 -33.04
N ALA A 355 -13.75 17.94 -33.27
CA ALA A 355 -14.88 18.81 -32.92
C ALA A 355 -15.36 18.63 -31.47
N LEU A 356 -14.78 17.70 -30.72
CA LEU A 356 -15.11 17.49 -29.30
C LEU A 356 -14.65 18.70 -28.48
N PRO A 357 -15.53 19.29 -27.65
CA PRO A 357 -15.18 20.43 -26.81
C PRO A 357 -14.18 20.05 -25.69
N GLU A 358 -13.48 21.03 -25.17
CA GLU A 358 -12.73 20.86 -23.91
C GLU A 358 -13.71 20.68 -22.75
N PRO A 359 -13.33 19.88 -21.72
CA PRO A 359 -14.13 19.77 -20.51
C PRO A 359 -14.28 21.12 -19.82
N ASP A 360 -15.51 21.50 -19.50
CA ASP A 360 -15.83 22.64 -18.64
C ASP A 360 -15.84 22.21 -17.15
N ASP A 361 -16.06 23.18 -16.25
CA ASP A 361 -16.11 22.91 -14.82
C ASP A 361 -17.22 21.90 -14.43
N GLU A 362 -18.33 21.86 -15.19
CA GLU A 362 -19.45 20.93 -14.95
C GLU A 362 -19.13 19.49 -15.38
N ALA A 363 -18.13 19.30 -16.26
CA ALA A 363 -17.66 17.96 -16.69
C ALA A 363 -16.92 17.21 -15.55
N PHE A 364 -16.41 17.94 -14.58
CA PHE A 364 -15.85 17.38 -13.35
C PHE A 364 -16.99 17.27 -12.34
N ALA A 365 -16.97 16.24 -11.48
CA ALA A 365 -17.96 16.07 -10.41
C ALA A 365 -17.71 17.09 -9.27
N GLN A 366 -17.83 18.39 -9.58
CA GLN A 366 -17.59 19.46 -8.62
C GLN A 366 -18.82 19.64 -7.70
N ALA A 367 -18.57 19.89 -6.41
CA ALA A 367 -19.55 20.43 -5.50
C ALA A 367 -19.92 21.88 -5.90
N GLN A 368 -21.07 22.38 -5.46
CA GLN A 368 -21.40 23.80 -5.67
C GLN A 368 -20.23 24.66 -5.15
N TYR A 369 -19.65 25.49 -6.02
CA TYR A 369 -18.44 26.24 -5.68
C TYR A 369 -18.65 27.13 -4.46
N GLU A 370 -17.87 26.87 -3.43
CA GLU A 370 -17.70 27.73 -2.27
C GLU A 370 -16.21 28.08 -2.16
N ALA A 371 -15.91 29.37 -2.01
CA ALA A 371 -14.52 29.83 -1.98
C ALA A 371 -13.77 29.29 -0.74
N PRO A 372 -12.49 28.90 -0.90
CA PRO A 372 -11.64 28.48 0.22
C PRO A 372 -11.55 29.55 1.30
N GLN A 373 -11.66 29.16 2.58
CA GLN A 373 -11.69 30.04 3.73
C GLN A 373 -10.34 30.00 4.47
N GLY A 374 -9.78 31.18 4.74
CA GLY A 374 -8.49 31.29 5.42
C GLY A 374 -7.30 30.91 4.55
N GLU A 375 -6.10 31.19 5.04
CA GLU A 375 -4.83 31.05 4.28
C GLU A 375 -4.53 29.59 3.93
N THR A 376 -4.82 28.66 4.83
CA THR A 376 -4.55 27.24 4.64
C THR A 376 -5.39 26.62 3.52
N GLU A 377 -6.73 26.86 3.54
CA GLU A 377 -7.59 26.36 2.47
C GLU A 377 -7.25 26.99 1.13
N GLN A 378 -6.91 28.30 1.10
CA GLN A 378 -6.49 29.00 -0.11
C GLN A 378 -5.20 28.42 -0.68
N THR A 379 -4.22 28.10 0.16
CA THR A 379 -2.95 27.48 -0.25
C THR A 379 -3.19 26.08 -0.82
N ILE A 380 -3.98 25.25 -0.13
CA ILE A 380 -4.33 23.91 -0.59
C ILE A 380 -5.06 23.97 -1.93
N ALA A 381 -6.06 24.83 -2.05
CA ALA A 381 -6.85 25.00 -3.27
C ALA A 381 -6.01 25.47 -4.45
N ALA A 382 -5.07 26.40 -4.23
CA ALA A 382 -4.13 26.87 -5.26
C ALA A 382 -3.20 25.75 -5.72
N LEU A 383 -2.64 24.96 -4.80
CA LEU A 383 -1.83 23.79 -5.12
C LEU A 383 -2.60 22.73 -5.91
N TRP A 384 -3.85 22.50 -5.54
CA TRP A 384 -4.71 21.56 -6.27
C TRP A 384 -5.03 22.07 -7.68
N ALA A 385 -5.37 23.36 -7.82
CA ALA A 385 -5.65 23.95 -9.13
C ALA A 385 -4.46 23.82 -10.07
N GLU A 386 -3.24 24.11 -9.58
CA GLU A 386 -2.00 23.94 -10.36
C GLU A 386 -1.75 22.47 -10.74
N LEU A 387 -1.83 21.55 -9.78
CA LEU A 387 -1.50 20.14 -10.01
C LEU A 387 -2.55 19.40 -10.85
N LEU A 388 -3.83 19.75 -10.69
CA LEU A 388 -4.94 19.13 -11.39
C LEU A 388 -5.20 19.79 -12.74
N GLY A 389 -4.64 20.99 -12.99
CA GLY A 389 -4.85 21.78 -14.21
C GLY A 389 -6.29 22.25 -14.36
N VAL A 390 -6.95 22.60 -13.25
CA VAL A 390 -8.30 23.18 -13.21
C VAL A 390 -8.21 24.69 -12.91
N GLU A 391 -9.18 25.49 -13.40
CA GLU A 391 -9.16 26.94 -13.24
C GLU A 391 -9.26 27.37 -11.78
N ARG A 392 -10.07 26.67 -11.00
CA ARG A 392 -10.31 26.95 -9.57
C ARG A 392 -10.73 25.68 -8.82
N VAL A 393 -10.51 25.70 -7.51
CA VAL A 393 -10.91 24.64 -6.59
C VAL A 393 -11.73 25.23 -5.46
N GLY A 394 -12.93 24.71 -5.24
CA GLY A 394 -13.79 25.07 -4.11
C GLY A 394 -13.41 24.29 -2.84
N ARG A 395 -13.83 24.82 -1.68
CA ARG A 395 -13.49 24.21 -0.39
C ARG A 395 -14.11 22.83 -0.17
N HIS A 396 -15.19 22.51 -0.85
CA HIS A 396 -15.86 21.21 -0.77
C HIS A 396 -15.54 20.28 -1.94
N ASP A 397 -14.69 20.73 -2.86
CA ASP A 397 -14.26 19.89 -3.97
C ASP A 397 -13.39 18.74 -3.47
N ASN A 398 -13.64 17.55 -4.02
CA ASN A 398 -12.91 16.35 -3.69
C ASN A 398 -11.73 16.18 -4.67
N PHE A 399 -10.51 16.02 -4.14
CA PHE A 399 -9.27 15.87 -4.91
C PHE A 399 -9.39 14.79 -6.00
N PHE A 400 -9.94 13.63 -5.64
CA PHE A 400 -10.06 12.50 -6.56
C PHE A 400 -11.16 12.73 -7.61
N ALA A 401 -12.26 13.41 -7.21
CA ALA A 401 -13.32 13.79 -8.14
C ALA A 401 -12.87 14.81 -9.18
N LEU A 402 -11.93 15.68 -8.83
CA LEU A 402 -11.29 16.63 -9.76
C LEU A 402 -10.22 15.99 -10.66
N GLY A 403 -10.08 14.66 -10.63
CA GLY A 403 -9.10 13.94 -11.43
C GLY A 403 -7.76 13.69 -10.73
N GLY A 404 -7.67 13.97 -9.43
CA GLY A 404 -6.55 13.59 -8.59
C GLY A 404 -6.42 12.06 -8.51
N HIS A 405 -5.19 11.58 -8.43
CA HIS A 405 -4.85 10.17 -8.33
C HIS A 405 -3.59 9.99 -7.47
N SER A 406 -3.25 8.76 -7.13
CA SER A 406 -2.17 8.44 -6.18
C SER A 406 -0.83 9.13 -6.52
N LEU A 407 -0.47 9.24 -7.81
CA LEU A 407 0.75 9.92 -8.23
C LEU A 407 0.68 11.45 -8.02
N LEU A 408 -0.46 12.08 -8.37
CA LEU A 408 -0.69 13.50 -8.12
C LEU A 408 -0.84 13.78 -6.62
N ALA A 409 -1.47 12.86 -5.88
CA ALA A 409 -1.53 12.91 -4.42
C ALA A 409 -0.13 12.95 -3.80
N THR A 410 0.79 12.10 -4.25
CA THR A 410 2.18 12.11 -3.77
C THR A 410 2.89 13.44 -4.04
N ARG A 411 2.73 13.99 -5.24
CA ARG A 411 3.29 15.32 -5.59
C ARG A 411 2.66 16.45 -4.74
N MET A 412 1.35 16.39 -4.56
CA MET A 412 0.62 17.34 -3.73
C MET A 412 1.10 17.30 -2.28
N LEU A 413 1.28 16.11 -1.69
CA LEU A 413 1.76 15.94 -0.33
C LEU A 413 3.19 16.48 -0.17
N ALA A 414 4.08 16.27 -1.15
CA ALA A 414 5.41 16.86 -1.16
C ALA A 414 5.36 18.40 -1.17
N ARG A 415 4.48 18.99 -2.00
CA ARG A 415 4.28 20.46 -2.06
C ARG A 415 3.64 21.02 -0.78
N LEU A 416 2.70 20.27 -0.16
CA LEU A 416 2.14 20.63 1.14
C LEU A 416 3.22 20.65 2.23
N ARG A 417 4.12 19.65 2.22
CA ARG A 417 5.27 19.64 3.12
C ARG A 417 6.18 20.87 2.94
N GLU A 418 6.49 21.23 1.69
CA GLU A 418 7.28 22.44 1.39
C GLU A 418 6.58 23.72 1.87
N SER A 419 5.25 23.82 1.70
CA SER A 419 4.47 25.02 2.04
C SER A 419 4.19 25.15 3.54
N PHE A 420 3.95 24.04 4.24
CA PHE A 420 3.52 24.06 5.65
C PHE A 420 4.57 23.50 6.62
N GLY A 421 5.67 22.93 6.11
CA GLY A 421 6.76 22.38 6.94
C GLY A 421 6.43 21.04 7.60
N HIS A 422 5.32 20.38 7.23
CA HIS A 422 4.81 19.19 7.90
C HIS A 422 4.49 18.06 6.92
N ASP A 423 4.72 16.82 7.34
CA ASP A 423 4.36 15.63 6.56
C ASP A 423 2.87 15.31 6.75
N VAL A 424 2.11 15.35 5.67
CA VAL A 424 0.74 14.85 5.59
C VAL A 424 0.77 13.49 4.91
N SER A 425 0.16 12.47 5.51
CA SER A 425 0.13 11.13 4.91
C SER A 425 -0.86 11.06 3.76
N ILE A 426 -0.60 10.16 2.81
CA ILE A 426 -1.56 9.89 1.72
C ILE A 426 -2.89 9.38 2.27
N ARG A 427 -2.87 8.66 3.38
CA ARG A 427 -4.05 8.21 4.11
C ARG A 427 -4.91 9.39 4.58
N THR A 428 -4.28 10.44 5.10
CA THR A 428 -4.96 11.67 5.52
C THR A 428 -5.74 12.30 4.38
N LEU A 429 -5.19 12.28 3.16
CA LEU A 429 -5.89 12.76 1.97
C LEU A 429 -7.09 11.89 1.57
N PHE A 430 -7.00 10.56 1.72
CA PHE A 430 -8.15 9.67 1.48
C PHE A 430 -9.27 9.86 2.53
N GLU A 431 -8.90 10.07 3.79
CA GLU A 431 -9.86 10.31 4.89
C GLU A 431 -10.46 11.73 4.86
N ALA A 432 -9.73 12.69 4.27
CA ALA A 432 -10.10 14.09 4.17
C ALA A 432 -9.91 14.61 2.73
N PRO A 433 -10.68 14.09 1.78
CA PRO A 433 -10.41 14.32 0.35
C PRO A 433 -10.89 15.69 -0.16
N THR A 434 -11.44 16.56 0.70
CA THR A 434 -11.82 17.93 0.33
C THR A 434 -10.89 18.96 0.97
N VAL A 435 -10.81 20.15 0.37
CA VAL A 435 -9.96 21.25 0.88
C VAL A 435 -10.32 21.59 2.33
N SER A 436 -11.59 21.73 2.64
CA SER A 436 -12.10 22.06 3.99
C SER A 436 -11.82 20.95 5.03
N GLN A 437 -11.81 19.68 4.62
CA GLN A 437 -11.49 18.56 5.50
C GLN A 437 -9.99 18.41 5.70
N LEU A 438 -9.18 18.68 4.66
CA LEU A 438 -7.74 18.53 4.70
C LEU A 438 -7.06 19.68 5.46
N ALA A 439 -7.53 20.93 5.31
CA ALA A 439 -6.91 22.11 5.89
C ALA A 439 -6.68 22.03 7.42
N PRO A 440 -7.66 21.60 8.25
CA PRO A 440 -7.40 21.43 9.68
C PRO A 440 -6.33 20.36 9.96
N ARG A 441 -6.24 19.33 9.11
CA ARG A 441 -5.34 18.19 9.31
C ARG A 441 -3.91 18.48 8.88
N VAL A 442 -3.69 19.44 7.97
CA VAL A 442 -2.35 19.89 7.58
C VAL A 442 -1.61 20.52 8.77
N HIS A 443 -2.28 21.24 9.64
CA HIS A 443 -1.68 21.85 10.84
C HIS A 443 -1.62 20.89 12.03
N THR A 444 -2.49 19.89 12.08
CA THR A 444 -2.54 18.87 13.16
C THR A 444 -1.61 17.69 12.90
N ALA A 445 -1.10 17.52 11.68
CA ALA A 445 -0.17 16.45 11.31
C ALA A 445 1.22 16.55 11.97
N VAL A 446 1.41 17.56 12.84
CA VAL A 446 2.64 17.79 13.59
C VAL A 446 2.54 17.17 14.96
N GLN A 447 3.21 16.09 15.17
CA GLN A 447 3.69 15.52 16.41
C GLN A 447 2.86 14.50 17.18
N SER A 448 1.55 14.26 16.96
CA SER A 448 0.86 13.54 18.03
C SER A 448 0.30 12.15 17.73
N ASP A 449 -0.06 11.79 16.51
CA ASP A 449 -0.86 10.58 16.32
C ASP A 449 -0.14 9.27 16.65
N ALA A 450 1.14 9.14 16.35
CA ALA A 450 1.89 7.92 16.66
C ALA A 450 2.26 7.76 18.14
N LEU A 451 2.29 8.87 18.89
CA LEU A 451 2.66 8.93 20.31
C LEU A 451 1.49 9.32 21.21
N ALA A 452 0.31 9.59 20.63
CA ALA A 452 -0.89 9.89 21.40
C ALA A 452 -1.25 8.75 22.35
N MET A 453 -1.82 9.07 23.51
CA MET A 453 -2.27 8.09 24.47
C MET A 453 -3.26 7.07 23.87
N LEU A 454 -4.11 7.52 22.96
CA LEU A 454 -4.98 6.67 22.15
C LEU A 454 -4.45 6.62 20.71
N LEU A 455 -3.88 5.50 20.32
CA LEU A 455 -3.34 5.24 18.99
C LEU A 455 -4.39 4.53 18.12
N PRO A 456 -4.95 5.14 17.07
CA PRO A 456 -5.81 4.43 16.14
C PRO A 456 -4.96 3.54 15.23
N ILE A 457 -5.01 2.21 15.45
CA ILE A 457 -4.29 1.22 14.64
C ILE A 457 -5.10 0.87 13.38
N GLN A 458 -6.40 0.62 13.55
CA GLN A 458 -7.37 0.38 12.49
C GLN A 458 -8.70 1.00 12.89
N THR A 459 -9.19 1.96 12.12
CA THR A 459 -10.45 2.66 12.46
C THR A 459 -11.66 2.13 11.70
N LEU A 460 -11.44 1.36 10.63
CA LEU A 460 -12.48 0.76 9.81
C LEU A 460 -12.94 -0.58 10.39
N GLY A 461 -14.24 -0.82 10.32
CA GLY A 461 -14.87 -2.07 10.74
C GLY A 461 -16.27 -1.82 11.28
N SER A 462 -17.16 -2.81 11.16
CA SER A 462 -18.56 -2.74 11.62
C SER A 462 -18.75 -3.31 13.04
N LYS A 463 -17.74 -4.01 13.57
CA LYS A 463 -17.79 -4.68 14.89
C LYS A 463 -17.33 -3.74 16.01
N PRO A 464 -17.73 -4.00 17.27
CA PRO A 464 -17.23 -3.22 18.42
C PRO A 464 -15.70 -3.24 18.50
N PRO A 465 -15.04 -2.12 18.89
CA PRO A 465 -13.59 -2.00 18.90
C PRO A 465 -12.89 -2.94 19.90
N LEU A 466 -11.61 -3.26 19.62
CA LEU A 466 -10.68 -3.90 20.55
C LEU A 466 -9.67 -2.85 20.99
N PHE A 467 -9.49 -2.71 22.31
CA PHE A 467 -8.51 -1.82 22.92
C PHE A 467 -7.31 -2.63 23.39
N CYS A 468 -6.12 -2.31 22.87
CA CYS A 468 -4.86 -3.00 23.14
C CYS A 468 -3.97 -2.15 24.03
N ILE A 469 -3.62 -2.65 25.20
CA ILE A 469 -2.88 -1.95 26.23
C ILE A 469 -1.39 -2.26 26.14
N HIS A 470 -0.57 -1.22 26.12
CA HIS A 470 0.88 -1.29 25.93
C HIS A 470 1.63 -2.17 26.93
N PRO A 471 2.74 -2.83 26.54
CA PRO A 471 3.68 -3.49 27.44
C PRO A 471 4.59 -2.48 28.17
N ALA A 472 5.62 -2.95 28.84
CA ALA A 472 6.56 -2.16 29.64
C ALA A 472 7.14 -0.92 28.93
N GLY A 473 7.33 -0.96 27.60
CA GLY A 473 7.86 0.18 26.83
C GLY A 473 6.92 1.37 26.65
N GLY A 474 5.67 1.25 27.09
CA GLY A 474 4.70 2.35 27.00
C GLY A 474 4.02 2.53 25.64
N PHE A 475 4.36 1.75 24.60
CA PHE A 475 3.86 1.91 23.23
C PHE A 475 3.05 0.70 22.74
N SER A 476 2.04 0.96 21.90
CA SER A 476 1.10 -0.06 21.40
C SER A 476 1.26 -0.41 19.92
N TRP A 477 2.29 0.08 19.24
CA TRP A 477 2.56 -0.23 17.82
C TRP A 477 2.70 -1.71 17.49
N PRO A 478 3.26 -2.57 18.38
CA PRO A 478 3.37 -3.99 18.09
C PRO A 478 2.05 -4.68 17.77
N TYR A 479 0.93 -4.15 18.26
CA TYR A 479 -0.39 -4.70 17.99
C TYR A 479 -0.90 -4.48 16.56
N ALA A 480 -0.21 -3.67 15.75
CA ALA A 480 -0.61 -3.43 14.35
C ALA A 480 -0.72 -4.72 13.52
N GLY A 481 0.08 -5.73 13.84
CA GLY A 481 0.00 -7.05 13.20
C GLY A 481 -1.32 -7.79 13.45
N LEU A 482 -2.05 -7.50 14.53
CA LEU A 482 -3.38 -8.09 14.80
C LEU A 482 -4.45 -7.64 13.80
N ALA A 483 -4.31 -6.47 13.19
CA ALA A 483 -5.28 -5.93 12.23
C ALA A 483 -5.55 -6.90 11.06
N HIS A 484 -4.54 -7.66 10.62
CA HIS A 484 -4.67 -8.66 9.55
C HIS A 484 -5.60 -9.83 9.93
N HIS A 485 -5.75 -10.11 11.22
CA HIS A 485 -6.61 -11.18 11.72
C HIS A 485 -8.01 -10.69 12.12
N LEU A 486 -8.20 -9.36 12.14
CA LEU A 486 -9.42 -8.69 12.59
C LEU A 486 -9.90 -7.64 11.55
N PRO A 487 -10.12 -8.02 10.28
CA PRO A 487 -10.32 -7.05 9.18
C PRO A 487 -11.57 -6.17 9.31
N ASP A 488 -12.60 -6.61 10.05
CA ASP A 488 -13.87 -5.89 10.24
C ASP A 488 -14.06 -5.35 11.67
N ARG A 489 -12.96 -5.16 12.43
CA ARG A 489 -13.00 -4.67 13.80
C ARG A 489 -12.05 -3.50 14.00
N PRO A 490 -12.54 -2.33 14.44
CA PRO A 490 -11.64 -1.24 14.84
C PRO A 490 -10.68 -1.68 15.95
N LEU A 491 -9.42 -1.25 15.84
CA LEU A 491 -8.33 -1.60 16.75
C LEU A 491 -7.67 -0.31 17.24
N TYR A 492 -7.63 -0.13 18.54
CA TYR A 492 -7.01 1.03 19.17
C TYR A 492 -5.93 0.58 20.15
N GLY A 493 -4.75 1.22 20.10
CA GLY A 493 -3.69 1.06 21.08
C GLY A 493 -3.80 2.11 22.18
N LEU A 494 -3.64 1.70 23.44
CA LEU A 494 -3.49 2.62 24.57
C LEU A 494 -2.02 2.71 24.93
N GLN A 495 -1.47 3.92 24.99
CA GLN A 495 -0.04 4.22 25.15
C GLN A 495 0.20 5.08 26.38
N ALA A 496 1.41 4.95 26.98
CA ALA A 496 1.77 5.72 28.16
C ALA A 496 1.76 7.24 27.86
N ARG A 497 1.21 8.04 28.77
CA ARG A 497 1.16 9.51 28.69
C ARG A 497 2.54 10.13 28.45
N ALA A 498 3.57 9.59 29.11
CA ALA A 498 4.96 10.03 28.99
C ALA A 498 5.57 9.91 27.57
N LEU A 499 4.90 9.26 26.62
CA LEU A 499 5.32 9.26 25.21
C LEU A 499 4.90 10.55 24.48
N ALA A 500 3.73 11.09 24.81
CA ALA A 500 3.22 12.34 24.27
C ALA A 500 3.81 13.55 25.02
N GLU A 501 3.94 13.45 26.35
CA GLU A 501 4.33 14.50 27.26
C GLU A 501 5.47 13.98 28.17
N ALA A 502 6.72 14.17 27.75
CA ALA A 502 7.92 13.52 28.32
C ALA A 502 8.13 13.77 29.83
N ASP A 503 7.53 14.83 30.39
CA ASP A 503 7.66 15.20 31.81
C ASP A 503 6.49 14.70 32.70
N GLU A 504 5.42 14.15 32.08
CA GLU A 504 4.29 13.63 32.85
C GLU A 504 4.42 12.11 33.11
N GLN A 505 4.87 11.79 34.30
CA GLN A 505 5.01 10.43 34.80
C GLN A 505 3.79 10.05 35.63
N VAL A 506 3.31 8.81 35.47
CA VAL A 506 2.18 8.26 36.21
C VAL A 506 2.76 7.34 37.28
N ASP A 507 2.28 7.45 38.52
CA ASP A 507 2.87 6.82 39.69
C ASP A 507 2.24 5.45 40.04
N SER A 508 1.11 5.09 39.39
CA SER A 508 0.43 3.79 39.64
C SER A 508 -0.32 3.24 38.43
N ILE A 509 -0.56 1.93 38.44
CA ILE A 509 -1.39 1.25 37.40
C ILE A 509 -2.84 1.70 37.48
N GLU A 510 -3.36 1.99 38.66
CA GLU A 510 -4.71 2.45 38.91
C GLU A 510 -4.96 3.83 38.25
N GLU A 511 -3.99 4.73 38.35
CA GLU A 511 -4.05 6.04 37.69
C GLU A 511 -4.00 5.90 36.16
N MET A 512 -3.08 5.06 35.64
CA MET A 512 -3.05 4.73 34.20
C MET A 512 -4.40 4.19 33.72
N ALA A 513 -5.01 3.28 34.49
CA ALA A 513 -6.29 2.70 34.15
C ALA A 513 -7.41 3.74 34.06
N LEU A 514 -7.44 4.71 34.99
CA LEU A 514 -8.40 5.83 34.97
C LEU A 514 -8.24 6.70 33.71
N ASP A 515 -7.02 6.99 33.32
CA ASP A 515 -6.74 7.74 32.08
C ASP A 515 -7.22 6.97 30.86
N TYR A 516 -6.94 5.68 30.82
CA TYR A 516 -7.31 4.85 29.67
C TYR A 516 -8.83 4.61 29.59
N VAL A 517 -9.53 4.49 30.72
CA VAL A 517 -11.00 4.45 30.73
C VAL A 517 -11.59 5.71 30.09
N ARG A 518 -11.00 6.89 30.36
CA ARG A 518 -11.44 8.15 29.72
C ARG A 518 -11.24 8.11 28.20
N GLN A 519 -10.10 7.60 27.73
CA GLN A 519 -9.83 7.46 26.29
C GLN A 519 -10.76 6.43 25.62
N ILE A 520 -10.97 5.28 26.25
CA ILE A 520 -11.86 4.22 25.78
C ILE A 520 -13.29 4.77 25.62
N ARG A 521 -13.80 5.49 26.63
CA ARG A 521 -15.14 6.10 26.58
C ARG A 521 -15.28 7.20 25.54
N GLY A 522 -14.17 7.84 25.16
CA GLY A 522 -14.15 8.79 24.04
C GLY A 522 -14.41 8.13 22.69
N VAL A 523 -14.05 6.85 22.54
CA VAL A 523 -14.29 6.04 21.31
C VAL A 523 -15.61 5.27 21.42
N GLN A 524 -15.82 4.59 22.56
CA GLN A 524 -16.97 3.76 22.84
C GLN A 524 -17.59 4.19 24.17
N PRO A 525 -18.68 4.98 24.18
CA PRO A 525 -19.26 5.56 25.39
C PRO A 525 -19.81 4.56 26.39
N SER A 526 -20.24 3.37 25.95
CA SER A 526 -20.79 2.31 26.78
C SER A 526 -20.35 0.93 26.31
N GLY A 527 -20.30 -0.05 27.25
CA GLY A 527 -19.96 -1.43 26.98
C GLY A 527 -20.95 -2.17 26.06
N PRO A 528 -20.70 -3.42 25.73
CA PRO A 528 -19.61 -4.25 26.29
C PRO A 528 -18.26 -3.94 25.66
N TYR A 529 -17.20 -3.85 26.48
CA TYR A 529 -15.84 -3.55 26.03
C TYR A 529 -15.02 -4.80 25.73
N HIS A 530 -14.02 -4.66 24.87
CA HIS A 530 -13.02 -5.70 24.56
C HIS A 530 -11.63 -5.15 24.88
N LEU A 531 -10.91 -5.80 25.76
CA LEU A 531 -9.58 -5.40 26.23
C LEU A 531 -8.57 -6.50 25.94
N LEU A 532 -7.36 -6.10 25.54
CA LEU A 532 -6.21 -6.99 25.35
C LEU A 532 -4.96 -6.34 25.90
N GLY A 533 -4.24 -7.01 26.81
CA GLY A 533 -2.98 -6.54 27.36
C GLY A 533 -1.86 -7.54 27.14
N TRP A 534 -0.62 -7.06 26.95
CA TRP A 534 0.59 -7.87 26.87
C TRP A 534 1.60 -7.44 27.93
N SER A 535 2.21 -8.39 28.65
CA SER A 535 3.20 -8.12 29.70
C SER A 535 2.61 -7.19 30.78
N LEU A 536 3.22 -6.02 31.05
CA LEU A 536 2.67 -4.99 31.96
C LEU A 536 1.21 -4.62 31.59
N GLY A 537 0.89 -4.64 30.30
CA GLY A 537 -0.46 -4.36 29.79
C GLY A 537 -1.52 -5.31 30.34
N CYS A 538 -1.17 -6.51 30.83
CA CYS A 538 -2.13 -7.40 31.50
C CYS A 538 -2.61 -6.82 32.84
N HIS A 539 -1.72 -6.23 33.61
CA HIS A 539 -2.06 -5.58 34.88
C HIS A 539 -2.95 -4.37 34.65
N ILE A 540 -2.57 -3.55 33.68
CA ILE A 540 -3.35 -2.34 33.32
C ILE A 540 -4.70 -2.74 32.75
N ALA A 541 -4.78 -3.75 31.86
CA ALA A 541 -6.04 -4.25 31.31
C ALA A 541 -6.97 -4.79 32.40
N HIS A 542 -6.42 -5.50 33.38
CA HIS A 542 -7.18 -5.97 34.54
C HIS A 542 -7.70 -4.81 35.38
N ALA A 543 -6.87 -3.80 35.68
CA ALA A 543 -7.30 -2.60 36.38
C ALA A 543 -8.38 -1.81 35.65
N ILE A 544 -8.29 -1.67 34.31
CA ILE A 544 -9.33 -1.08 33.47
C ILE A 544 -10.64 -1.90 33.60
N ALA A 545 -10.52 -3.22 33.50
CA ALA A 545 -11.68 -4.12 33.56
C ALA A 545 -12.42 -4.01 34.90
N THR A 546 -11.72 -4.02 36.03
CA THR A 546 -12.31 -3.88 37.37
C THR A 546 -12.92 -2.49 37.56
N GLN A 547 -12.26 -1.41 37.11
CA GLN A 547 -12.81 -0.05 37.18
C GLN A 547 -14.08 0.12 36.33
N LEU A 548 -14.14 -0.48 35.13
CA LEU A 548 -15.34 -0.47 34.29
C LEU A 548 -16.50 -1.24 34.96
N GLN A 549 -16.20 -2.40 35.57
CA GLN A 549 -17.23 -3.15 36.31
C GLN A 549 -17.74 -2.39 37.54
N LEU A 550 -16.87 -1.74 38.29
CA LEU A 550 -17.28 -0.88 39.40
C LEU A 550 -18.14 0.29 38.97
N ALA A 551 -17.96 0.77 37.74
CA ALA A 551 -18.79 1.79 37.11
C ALA A 551 -20.10 1.23 36.51
N GLY A 552 -20.42 -0.06 36.69
CA GLY A 552 -21.60 -0.72 36.16
C GLY A 552 -21.58 -1.09 34.68
N GLU A 553 -20.40 -1.07 34.06
CA GLU A 553 -20.19 -1.42 32.65
C GLU A 553 -19.88 -2.92 32.50
N SER A 554 -20.18 -3.46 31.33
CA SER A 554 -19.89 -4.87 30.99
C SER A 554 -18.68 -5.01 30.07
N LEU A 555 -17.97 -6.13 30.20
CA LEU A 555 -16.88 -6.53 29.32
C LEU A 555 -17.29 -7.77 28.51
N ALA A 556 -17.02 -7.76 27.23
CA ALA A 556 -17.21 -8.91 26.35
C ALA A 556 -15.92 -9.74 26.18
N LEU A 557 -14.74 -9.15 26.42
CA LEU A 557 -13.47 -9.84 26.40
C LEU A 557 -12.44 -9.15 27.30
N LEU A 558 -11.77 -9.93 28.16
CA LEU A 558 -10.49 -9.58 28.77
C LEU A 558 -9.44 -10.61 28.33
N ALA A 559 -8.53 -10.21 27.45
CA ALA A 559 -7.44 -11.05 26.94
C ALA A 559 -6.10 -10.60 27.53
N MET A 560 -5.33 -11.55 28.04
CA MET A 560 -4.02 -11.34 28.66
C MET A 560 -2.96 -12.15 27.95
N LEU A 561 -1.87 -11.49 27.56
CA LEU A 561 -0.76 -12.11 26.86
C LEU A 561 0.48 -12.10 27.75
N ASP A 562 0.79 -13.25 28.33
CA ASP A 562 2.00 -13.58 29.07
C ASP A 562 2.42 -12.56 30.17
N GLY A 563 1.45 -11.99 30.88
CA GLY A 563 1.68 -11.12 32.04
C GLY A 563 1.14 -11.76 33.30
N TYR A 564 1.91 -11.75 34.39
CA TYR A 564 1.61 -12.46 35.65
C TYR A 564 1.59 -11.49 36.83
N PRO A 565 0.69 -11.66 37.82
CA PRO A 565 0.65 -10.82 39.03
C PRO A 565 1.92 -11.06 39.86
N MET A 566 2.49 -9.99 40.36
CA MET A 566 3.71 -10.01 41.16
C MET A 566 3.36 -9.96 42.64
N ALA A 567 2.78 -11.05 43.19
CA ALA A 567 2.57 -11.18 44.62
C ALA A 567 3.89 -11.59 45.31
N GLU A 568 4.35 -10.78 46.29
CA GLU A 568 5.43 -11.10 47.24
C GLU A 568 6.80 -11.46 46.64
N ILE A 569 7.27 -10.78 45.59
CA ILE A 569 8.68 -10.85 45.20
C ILE A 569 9.44 -9.77 45.96
N GLU A 570 10.47 -10.20 46.73
CA GLU A 570 11.49 -9.32 47.32
C GLU A 570 11.91 -8.26 46.31
N ALA A 571 12.03 -7.01 46.75
CA ALA A 571 12.26 -5.79 45.95
C ALA A 571 13.05 -6.05 44.65
N ILE A 572 12.35 -6.17 43.54
CA ILE A 572 13.00 -6.23 42.23
C ILE A 572 13.68 -4.89 42.02
N SER A 573 15.00 -4.90 42.00
CA SER A 573 15.77 -3.71 41.62
C SER A 573 15.35 -3.27 40.24
N SER A 574 14.94 -2.02 40.05
CA SER A 574 14.67 -1.45 38.72
C SER A 574 15.86 -1.72 37.80
N PRO A 575 15.65 -2.20 36.59
CA PRO A 575 16.74 -2.49 35.65
C PRO A 575 17.54 -1.20 35.36
N THR A 576 18.84 -1.34 35.28
CA THR A 576 19.73 -0.25 34.91
C THR A 576 19.44 0.18 33.45
N GLU A 577 19.80 1.40 33.12
CA GLU A 577 19.67 1.92 31.73
C GLU A 577 20.40 0.98 30.75
N ALA A 578 21.56 0.45 31.11
CA ALA A 578 22.32 -0.47 30.25
C ALA A 578 21.62 -1.82 30.01
N GLU A 579 20.94 -2.36 31.05
CA GLU A 579 20.14 -3.60 30.91
C GLU A 579 18.92 -3.37 30.02
N VAL A 580 18.22 -2.24 30.18
CA VAL A 580 17.08 -1.87 29.31
C VAL A 580 17.55 -1.69 27.87
N MET A 581 18.69 -1.01 27.67
CA MET A 581 19.25 -0.84 26.31
C MET A 581 19.62 -2.19 25.66
N GLY A 582 20.11 -3.15 26.47
CA GLY A 582 20.34 -4.51 26.00
C GLY A 582 19.08 -5.22 25.53
N VAL A 583 17.99 -5.11 26.30
CA VAL A 583 16.66 -5.66 25.95
C VAL A 583 16.12 -5.04 24.68
N LEU A 584 16.18 -3.71 24.55
CA LEU A 584 15.72 -3.01 23.34
C LEU A 584 16.53 -3.41 22.11
N MET A 585 17.83 -3.59 22.26
CA MET A 585 18.70 -4.08 21.19
C MET A 585 18.28 -5.47 20.74
N GLN A 586 18.03 -6.40 21.67
CA GLN A 586 17.63 -7.76 21.36
C GLN A 586 16.23 -7.84 20.72
N ALA A 587 15.30 -7.00 21.18
CA ALA A 587 13.92 -7.01 20.71
C ALA A 587 13.73 -6.37 19.31
N PHE A 588 14.56 -5.39 18.93
CA PHE A 588 14.36 -4.56 17.75
C PHE A 588 15.53 -4.52 16.77
N SER A 589 16.61 -5.30 16.98
CA SER A 589 17.76 -5.37 16.08
C SER A 589 17.83 -6.74 15.39
N ASP A 590 18.01 -6.73 14.05
CA ASP A 590 18.20 -7.95 13.25
C ASP A 590 19.60 -8.58 13.41
N SER A 591 20.54 -7.90 14.07
CA SER A 591 21.94 -8.35 14.22
C SER A 591 22.32 -8.60 15.67
N GLN A 592 22.81 -9.80 15.93
CA GLN A 592 23.42 -10.15 17.22
C GLN A 592 24.75 -9.38 17.40
N GLN A 593 24.79 -8.44 18.33
CA GLN A 593 25.88 -7.63 18.87
C GLN A 593 26.40 -6.44 18.03
N PRO A 594 26.54 -5.25 18.65
CA PRO A 594 27.26 -4.14 18.03
C PRO A 594 28.75 -4.47 17.95
N THR A 595 29.32 -4.37 16.74
CA THR A 595 30.76 -4.58 16.44
C THR A 595 31.63 -3.40 16.86
N THR A 596 31.13 -2.43 17.60
CA THR A 596 31.88 -1.22 17.98
C THR A 596 32.18 -1.19 19.48
N ALA A 597 33.44 -0.88 19.81
CA ALA A 597 33.94 -0.71 21.19
C ALA A 597 33.46 0.60 21.88
N GLU A 598 32.45 1.26 21.36
CA GLU A 598 31.88 2.49 21.93
C GLU A 598 30.84 2.15 23.01
N PRO A 599 30.80 2.95 24.10
CA PRO A 599 29.80 2.74 25.16
C PRO A 599 28.38 2.97 24.59
N LEU A 600 27.48 2.03 24.89
CA LEU A 600 26.08 2.11 24.48
C LEU A 600 25.41 3.28 25.20
N THR A 601 25.02 4.30 24.50
CA THR A 601 24.26 5.46 25.00
C THR A 601 22.86 5.47 24.37
N ILE A 602 21.91 6.24 24.94
CA ILE A 602 20.57 6.43 24.39
C ILE A 602 20.66 6.89 22.91
N ALA A 603 21.53 7.83 22.60
CA ALA A 603 21.73 8.35 21.25
C ALA A 603 22.28 7.28 20.28
N THR A 604 23.32 6.51 20.70
CA THR A 604 23.90 5.46 19.85
C THR A 604 22.95 4.28 19.66
N LEU A 605 22.20 3.89 20.70
CA LEU A 605 21.18 2.86 20.59
C LEU A 605 20.04 3.31 19.63
N LYS A 606 19.50 4.51 19.82
CA LYS A 606 18.49 5.06 18.94
C LYS A 606 18.95 5.08 17.48
N ALA A 607 20.17 5.55 17.20
CA ALA A 607 20.76 5.56 15.87
C ALA A 607 20.96 4.14 15.31
N HIS A 608 21.24 3.16 16.15
CA HIS A 608 21.35 1.76 15.74
C HIS A 608 19.97 1.17 15.39
N LEU A 609 18.98 1.34 16.25
CA LEU A 609 17.61 0.86 16.04
C LEU A 609 16.93 1.55 14.87
N ALA A 610 17.25 2.82 14.63
CA ALA A 610 16.77 3.58 13.47
C ALA A 610 17.21 2.99 12.11
N ARG A 611 18.30 2.22 12.09
CA ARG A 611 18.76 1.51 10.87
C ARG A 611 17.93 0.27 10.57
N SER A 612 17.48 -0.43 11.61
CA SER A 612 16.69 -1.66 11.50
C SER A 612 15.18 -1.40 11.48
N ASN A 613 14.73 -0.29 12.09
CA ASN A 613 13.32 0.06 12.18
C ASN A 613 13.10 1.56 11.96
N PRO A 614 12.46 1.94 10.83
CA PRO A 614 12.23 3.35 10.44
C PRO A 614 11.48 4.19 11.49
N MET A 615 10.70 3.56 12.36
CA MET A 615 9.97 4.24 13.42
C MET A 615 10.91 4.97 14.38
N PHE A 616 12.06 4.38 14.73
CA PHE A 616 13.04 5.04 15.60
C PHE A 616 13.75 6.22 14.95
N GLN A 617 13.61 6.41 13.63
CA GLN A 617 14.10 7.61 12.94
C GLN A 617 13.23 8.82 13.24
N THR A 618 11.91 8.63 13.39
CA THR A 618 10.94 9.72 13.57
C THR A 618 10.77 10.15 15.02
N ILE A 619 11.16 9.30 15.99
CA ILE A 619 11.04 9.59 17.43
C ILE A 619 12.15 10.56 17.85
N SER A 620 11.79 11.60 18.64
CA SER A 620 12.78 12.50 19.22
C SER A 620 13.67 11.78 20.27
N GLU A 621 14.85 12.30 20.55
CA GLU A 621 15.71 11.73 21.59
C GLU A 621 15.09 11.78 22.99
N PRO A 622 14.40 12.87 23.41
CA PRO A 622 13.66 12.90 24.67
C PRO A 622 12.56 11.84 24.76
N THR A 623 11.80 11.61 23.68
CA THR A 623 10.77 10.54 23.63
C THR A 623 11.39 9.16 23.72
N PHE A 624 12.53 8.94 23.06
CA PHE A 624 13.24 7.65 23.16
C PHE A 624 13.76 7.42 24.57
N ALA A 625 14.26 8.46 25.25
CA ALA A 625 14.63 8.41 26.67
C ALA A 625 13.43 8.09 27.58
N SER A 626 12.22 8.61 27.24
CA SER A 626 10.98 8.24 27.95
C SER A 626 10.63 6.77 27.79
N ILE A 627 10.81 6.19 26.61
CA ILE A 627 10.63 4.75 26.38
C ILE A 627 11.58 3.94 27.30
N VAL A 628 12.86 4.28 27.33
CA VAL A 628 13.84 3.61 28.20
C VAL A 628 13.40 3.71 29.67
N ARG A 629 12.94 4.88 30.11
CA ARG A 629 12.44 5.13 31.45
C ARG A 629 11.20 4.29 31.78
N GLN A 630 10.26 4.14 30.82
CA GLN A 630 9.08 3.28 31.00
C GLN A 630 9.48 1.82 31.27
N PHE A 631 10.47 1.28 30.58
CA PHE A 631 11.01 -0.04 30.89
C PHE A 631 11.64 -0.14 32.29
N GLN A 632 12.29 0.94 32.78
CA GLN A 632 12.91 0.95 34.11
C GLN A 632 11.87 0.95 35.23
N ILE A 633 10.76 1.68 35.09
CA ILE A 633 9.71 1.80 36.11
C ILE A 633 8.70 0.66 36.09
N ALA A 634 8.55 -0.04 34.96
CA ALA A 634 7.55 -1.09 34.78
C ALA A 634 7.54 -2.19 35.84
N PRO A 635 8.71 -2.75 36.31
CA PRO A 635 8.71 -3.75 37.36
C PRO A 635 8.23 -3.20 38.71
N ALA A 636 8.58 -1.95 39.04
CA ALA A 636 8.13 -1.30 40.28
C ALA A 636 6.61 -1.06 40.24
N LEU A 637 6.07 -0.59 39.13
CA LEU A 637 4.61 -0.41 38.94
C LEU A 637 3.88 -1.75 39.09
N ALA A 638 4.37 -2.80 38.44
CA ALA A 638 3.77 -4.13 38.56
C ALA A 638 3.83 -4.70 39.95
N GLY A 639 4.95 -4.46 40.67
CA GLY A 639 5.14 -4.92 42.07
C GLY A 639 4.31 -4.16 43.11
N MET A 640 3.94 -2.90 42.83
CA MET A 640 3.06 -2.10 43.69
C MET A 640 1.58 -2.34 43.42
N PHE A 641 1.23 -2.93 42.29
CA PHE A 641 -0.15 -3.14 41.89
C PHE A 641 -0.81 -4.24 42.71
N ALA A 642 -1.91 -3.93 43.38
CA ALA A 642 -2.76 -4.86 44.11
C ALA A 642 -4.04 -5.11 43.31
N PRO A 643 -4.15 -6.21 42.53
CA PRO A 643 -5.32 -6.45 41.69
C PRO A 643 -6.58 -6.62 42.54
N GLU A 644 -7.67 -5.96 42.16
CA GLU A 644 -9.02 -6.21 42.66
C GLU A 644 -9.63 -7.47 42.02
N ILE A 645 -10.78 -7.95 42.50
CA ILE A 645 -11.42 -9.14 41.93
C ILE A 645 -12.20 -8.75 40.67
N PHE A 646 -11.81 -9.28 39.53
CA PHE A 646 -12.54 -9.21 38.27
C PHE A 646 -13.63 -10.30 38.25
N HIS A 647 -14.87 -9.91 37.97
CA HIS A 647 -16.02 -10.80 37.86
C HIS A 647 -16.26 -11.15 36.39
N GLY A 648 -15.62 -12.20 35.90
CA GLY A 648 -15.76 -12.65 34.51
C GLY A 648 -14.65 -13.62 34.11
N ASP A 649 -14.78 -14.18 32.92
CA ASP A 649 -13.79 -15.08 32.34
C ASP A 649 -12.61 -14.29 31.75
N VAL A 650 -11.45 -14.91 31.69
CA VAL A 650 -10.22 -14.35 31.11
C VAL A 650 -9.68 -15.28 30.04
N LEU A 651 -9.31 -14.74 28.88
CA LEU A 651 -8.53 -15.43 27.88
C LEU A 651 -7.05 -15.17 28.16
N PHE A 652 -6.28 -16.24 28.42
CA PHE A 652 -4.84 -16.12 28.69
C PHE A 652 -4.01 -16.83 27.61
N LEU A 653 -3.05 -16.12 27.01
CA LEU A 653 -2.12 -16.68 26.04
C LEU A 653 -0.71 -16.69 26.62
N ARG A 654 -0.11 -17.89 26.76
CA ARG A 654 1.18 -18.11 27.44
C ARG A 654 2.29 -18.38 26.42
N ALA A 655 3.41 -17.66 26.53
CA ALA A 655 4.64 -17.92 25.77
C ALA A 655 5.39 -19.11 26.39
N VAL A 656 5.57 -20.23 25.67
CA VAL A 656 6.12 -21.45 26.24
C VAL A 656 7.61 -21.69 25.94
N LEU A 657 8.25 -20.85 25.11
CA LEU A 657 9.70 -20.95 24.84
C LEU A 657 10.55 -20.04 25.72
N SER A 658 9.94 -19.23 26.60
CA SER A 658 10.66 -18.38 27.55
C SER A 658 11.43 -19.26 28.52
N GLN A 659 12.74 -18.98 28.73
CA GLN A 659 13.61 -19.80 29.57
C GLN A 659 13.08 -19.84 31.01
N ALA A 660 12.84 -21.03 31.50
CA ALA A 660 12.32 -21.30 32.85
C ALA A 660 13.20 -20.74 33.99
N ASP A 661 14.49 -20.52 33.71
CA ASP A 661 15.47 -20.06 34.69
C ASP A 661 15.42 -18.56 35.00
N ALA A 662 14.85 -17.76 34.10
CA ALA A 662 14.77 -16.29 34.27
C ALA A 662 13.61 -15.85 35.19
N TYR A 663 12.52 -16.64 35.27
CA TYR A 663 11.33 -16.32 36.06
C TYR A 663 10.64 -17.62 36.60
N PRO A 664 11.05 -18.15 37.70
CA PRO A 664 10.65 -19.49 38.18
C PRO A 664 9.19 -19.63 38.66
N GLN A 665 8.38 -18.56 38.64
CA GLN A 665 7.00 -18.55 39.18
C GLN A 665 5.91 -18.11 38.16
N ARG A 666 6.13 -18.33 36.86
CA ARG A 666 5.15 -17.95 35.83
C ARG A 666 4.05 -19.00 35.72
N GLU A 667 3.12 -19.02 36.66
CA GLU A 667 1.93 -19.85 36.59
C GLU A 667 0.68 -19.01 36.36
N VAL A 668 -0.14 -19.40 35.36
CA VAL A 668 -1.42 -18.75 35.08
C VAL A 668 -2.36 -18.77 36.27
N SER A 669 -2.23 -19.80 37.12
CA SER A 669 -2.94 -19.96 38.40
C SER A 669 -2.73 -18.79 39.37
N ALA A 670 -1.65 -18.02 39.26
CA ALA A 670 -1.41 -16.83 40.05
C ALA A 670 -2.49 -15.72 39.86
N TRP A 671 -3.20 -15.71 38.74
CA TRP A 671 -4.36 -14.83 38.52
C TRP A 671 -5.65 -15.30 39.19
N GLN A 672 -5.75 -16.59 39.60
CA GLN A 672 -7.00 -17.16 40.11
C GLN A 672 -7.55 -16.43 41.35
N PRO A 673 -6.75 -15.88 42.29
CA PRO A 673 -7.26 -15.10 43.42
C PRO A 673 -7.96 -13.78 42.98
N TYR A 674 -7.64 -13.26 41.79
CA TYR A 674 -8.09 -11.98 41.28
C TYR A 674 -9.10 -12.12 40.13
N VAL A 675 -9.51 -13.35 39.81
CA VAL A 675 -10.47 -13.64 38.73
C VAL A 675 -11.56 -14.57 39.24
N GLN A 676 -12.77 -14.06 39.38
CA GLN A 676 -13.94 -14.85 39.76
C GLN A 676 -14.64 -15.43 38.53
N GLY A 677 -13.92 -16.14 37.73
CA GLY A 677 -14.39 -16.77 36.50
C GLY A 677 -13.39 -17.80 36.05
N ARG A 678 -13.57 -18.30 34.85
CA ARG A 678 -12.64 -19.25 34.23
C ARG A 678 -11.50 -18.50 33.53
N ILE A 679 -10.27 -19.01 33.71
CA ILE A 679 -9.12 -18.59 32.90
C ILE A 679 -8.91 -19.63 31.81
N GLU A 680 -9.30 -19.27 30.57
CA GLU A 680 -9.06 -20.09 29.38
C GLU A 680 -7.62 -19.86 28.90
N THR A 681 -6.78 -20.89 28.94
CA THR A 681 -5.35 -20.77 28.64
C THR A 681 -5.00 -21.44 27.32
N HIS A 682 -4.21 -20.72 26.50
CA HIS A 682 -3.63 -21.23 25.25
C HIS A 682 -2.12 -21.05 25.25
N ASP A 683 -1.39 -22.11 24.89
CA ASP A 683 0.06 -22.08 24.75
C ASP A 683 0.46 -21.61 23.36
N VAL A 684 1.40 -20.67 23.30
CA VAL A 684 1.96 -20.12 22.07
C VAL A 684 3.47 -20.41 22.04
N GLU A 685 3.93 -21.12 21.01
CA GLU A 685 5.36 -21.46 20.85
C GLU A 685 6.18 -20.24 20.42
N CYS A 686 6.42 -19.33 21.34
CA CYS A 686 7.25 -18.14 21.16
C CYS A 686 7.90 -17.75 22.48
N LEU A 687 8.85 -16.81 22.42
CA LEU A 687 9.38 -16.13 23.59
C LEU A 687 8.44 -14.99 24.01
N HIS A 688 8.53 -14.55 25.27
CA HIS A 688 7.78 -13.40 25.79
C HIS A 688 7.93 -12.16 24.89
N GLU A 689 9.17 -11.85 24.51
CA GLU A 689 9.53 -10.67 23.71
C GLU A 689 9.08 -10.76 22.27
N THR A 690 8.78 -11.97 21.77
CA THR A 690 8.40 -12.21 20.36
C THR A 690 6.91 -12.49 20.15
N MET A 691 6.05 -12.30 21.18
CA MET A 691 4.61 -12.55 21.07
C MET A 691 3.91 -11.73 19.98
N MET A 692 4.45 -10.57 19.63
CA MET A 692 3.92 -9.72 18.54
C MET A 692 4.62 -9.93 17.20
N SER A 693 5.50 -10.95 17.09
CA SER A 693 6.08 -11.33 15.79
C SER A 693 5.03 -11.91 14.84
N ALA A 694 5.25 -11.81 13.53
CA ALA A 694 4.35 -12.36 12.53
C ALA A 694 4.05 -13.85 12.72
N GLN A 695 5.06 -14.63 13.18
CA GLN A 695 4.93 -16.07 13.46
C GLN A 695 4.01 -16.34 14.66
N ALA A 696 4.18 -15.58 15.76
CA ALA A 696 3.34 -15.74 16.96
C ALA A 696 1.91 -15.22 16.66
N LEU A 697 1.76 -14.09 15.97
CA LEU A 697 0.47 -13.53 15.59
C LEU A 697 -0.35 -14.44 14.67
N ALA A 698 0.29 -15.24 13.84
CA ALA A 698 -0.39 -16.28 13.06
C ALA A 698 -1.15 -17.31 13.92
N ARG A 699 -0.74 -17.50 15.18
CA ARG A 699 -1.43 -18.35 16.18
C ARG A 699 -2.33 -17.54 17.11
N ILE A 700 -1.85 -16.41 17.62
CA ILE A 700 -2.58 -15.52 18.53
C ILE A 700 -3.82 -14.92 17.86
N GLY A 701 -3.68 -14.42 16.64
CA GLY A 701 -4.74 -13.72 15.90
C GLY A 701 -6.03 -14.55 15.76
N PRO A 702 -5.98 -15.79 15.27
CA PRO A 702 -7.17 -16.66 15.16
C PRO A 702 -7.83 -16.96 16.53
N ILE A 703 -7.03 -17.14 17.61
CA ILE A 703 -7.56 -17.38 18.96
C ILE A 703 -8.32 -16.15 19.47
N VAL A 704 -7.71 -14.97 19.35
CA VAL A 704 -8.34 -13.69 19.73
C VAL A 704 -9.58 -13.43 18.87
N ALA A 705 -9.51 -13.65 17.56
CA ALA A 705 -10.66 -13.50 16.66
C ALA A 705 -11.82 -14.43 17.08
N ALA A 706 -11.55 -15.70 17.35
CA ALA A 706 -12.56 -16.66 17.79
C ALA A 706 -13.16 -16.28 19.16
N ALA A 707 -12.39 -15.74 20.08
CA ALA A 707 -12.89 -15.26 21.37
C ALA A 707 -13.81 -14.04 21.20
N LEU A 708 -13.44 -13.11 20.33
CA LEU A 708 -14.24 -11.92 19.98
C LEU A 708 -15.58 -12.25 19.31
N GLU A 709 -15.67 -13.37 18.57
CA GLU A 709 -16.91 -13.81 17.89
C GLU A 709 -17.83 -14.63 18.82
N ARG A 710 -17.28 -15.28 19.84
CA ARG A 710 -18.07 -16.10 20.74
C ARG A 710 -19.08 -15.28 21.56
N GLY A 711 -18.90 -13.95 21.67
CA GLY A 711 -19.79 -13.04 22.41
C GLY A 711 -20.06 -13.53 23.85
N GLY A 712 -19.10 -14.24 24.42
CA GLY A 712 -19.27 -15.01 25.63
C GLY A 712 -19.36 -14.15 26.87
N ASN A 713 -19.88 -14.72 27.95
CA ASN A 713 -19.99 -14.20 29.32
C ASN A 713 -18.60 -13.90 29.94
N TYR A 714 -17.78 -13.08 29.28
CA TYR A 714 -16.60 -12.49 29.92
C TYR A 714 -16.98 -11.33 30.87
N GLY A 715 -18.28 -10.99 30.93
CA GLY A 715 -18.89 -10.09 31.92
C GLY A 715 -19.92 -10.85 32.73
N GLY A 716 -19.57 -11.30 33.91
CA GLY A 716 -20.54 -11.85 34.85
C GLY A 716 -21.55 -10.76 35.24
N ASP A 717 -22.86 -11.09 35.25
CA ASP A 717 -23.88 -10.26 35.90
C ASP A 717 -23.42 -10.06 37.36
N LEU A 718 -23.30 -8.80 37.78
CA LEU A 718 -23.13 -8.46 39.19
C LEU A 718 -24.27 -9.10 39.99
N PRO A 719 -23.99 -9.85 41.08
CA PRO A 719 -25.04 -10.32 41.98
C PRO A 719 -25.83 -9.12 42.50
N GLY A 720 -27.11 -9.12 42.24
CA GLY A 720 -28.03 -8.02 42.57
C GLY A 720 -27.89 -7.59 44.00
N SER A 721 -27.99 -6.27 44.20
CA SER A 721 -28.17 -5.56 45.50
C SER A 721 -26.90 -5.31 46.34
N LEU A 722 -26.26 -4.20 46.05
CA LEU A 722 -25.77 -3.29 47.07
C LEU A 722 -26.20 -1.86 46.71
N VAL A 723 -27.50 -1.63 46.69
CA VAL A 723 -28.04 -0.27 46.82
C VAL A 723 -27.88 0.06 48.28
N ALA A 724 -26.83 0.74 48.67
CA ALA A 724 -26.71 1.36 49.96
C ALA A 724 -27.72 2.48 50.07
N GLU A 725 -28.66 2.34 50.98
CA GLU A 725 -29.50 3.44 51.48
C GLU A 725 -28.61 4.59 51.93
N SER A 726 -28.48 5.63 51.11
CA SER A 726 -27.97 6.92 51.59
C SER A 726 -29.08 7.61 52.38
N GLY A 727 -29.10 7.38 53.70
CA GLY A 727 -29.88 8.15 54.65
C GLY A 727 -29.47 9.62 54.56
N ALA A 728 -30.48 10.45 54.37
CA ALA A 728 -30.42 11.90 54.54
C ALA A 728 -29.97 12.24 56.01
N LEU A 729 -29.00 13.12 56.11
CA LEU A 729 -28.70 13.86 57.33
C LEU A 729 -28.66 15.36 57.05
N PRO A 730 -29.05 16.19 58.04
CA PRO A 730 -29.80 17.42 57.87
C PRO A 730 -29.01 18.61 57.34
#